data_93d9a6d5a1be51782c0669c97629c754
#
_entry.id   93d9a6d5a1be51782c0669c97629c754
#
_cell.length_a   1.000
_cell.length_b   1.000
_cell.length_c   1.000
_cell.angle_alpha   90.00
_cell.angle_beta   90.00
_cell.angle_gamma   90.00
#
_symmetry.space_group_name_H-M   'P 1'
#
loop_
_entity.id
_entity.type
_entity.pdbx_description
1 polymer ?
#
loop_
_entity_poly.entity_id
_entity_poly.type
_entity_poly.pdbx_seq_one_letter_code
_entity_poly.pdbx_strand_id
1 'polypeptide(L)'
;MQERVKLQPDFLAEGGIMGERTRHHDWSATPVGPIETWPHSLRTAVGIMLHSKFPTYMLWGRELTSFYNDAYAPILGSKPQALGRPFREVWAEAWDTVGPIAEKALLGQASYFEDLPITVERNGYPEQTWWTFSYSPIHDEAGHVGGILCTVHDTTAKVLSERRLEFLVRLSDRLRGLHEPIEVIAAAQAMLGEHLKTSRVGYGEVEETARYFTTERNWTDGTVAHRTGTHDLAAFGPEIHDALKRGETLVVHDAAADPRTDSPEHLAAFAFLEFSAVVTVSLIKRGRMVAALYVHNHEPRLWSPGEVKLIEDVAERTWDAVERLRSEAALRKSEERLQLALEASSVVGTWDWDIQSDLVYADERFAILYGVDPEFAAAGAPIASFVNGIYPDDRNRIKEQIQQAVETGAPLAAEYRTVDKYGQIRWVFAQGRCYHAAGQPVRFPGIAVDITERKKAEEHRELLINELNHRVKNTLATVQSIASQTLRNADTTEAARSAMEARLLALSRAHDELTRENWEGAGLIESEREAMAPYRHERENRLHMEGPDVRLSPRMALAIAMALQELATNAVKYGALSNANGEVRVAWSVKRKGEKRLHLTWSETNGPRVEPPKRRGFGTRLIERSLAQDLNGEAQITFAPAGIICTVDAPVT
;
A
#
# COMPACT_ATOMS: atom_id res chain seq x y z
N MET A 1 -3.84 105.70 3.77
CA MET A 1 -3.39 104.87 2.58
C MET A 1 -3.29 103.44 2.98
N GLN A 2 -4.30 102.64 2.68
CA GLN A 2 -4.30 101.18 2.86
C GLN A 2 -3.68 100.59 1.65
N GLU A 3 -2.53 99.96 1.77
CA GLU A 3 -1.99 99.07 0.74
C GLU A 3 -2.95 97.84 0.58
N ARG A 4 -3.65 97.83 -0.51
CA ARG A 4 -4.30 96.62 -0.98
C ARG A 4 -3.22 95.61 -1.38
N VAL A 5 -2.87 94.72 -0.50
CA VAL A 5 -2.18 93.50 -0.83
C VAL A 5 -3.09 92.76 -1.85
N LYS A 6 -2.74 92.77 -3.14
CA LYS A 6 -3.34 91.93 -4.16
C LYS A 6 -2.96 90.53 -3.79
N LEU A 7 -3.88 89.77 -3.14
CA LEU A 7 -3.86 88.37 -3.10
C LEU A 7 -4.06 87.86 -4.56
N GLN A 8 -2.98 87.70 -5.30
CA GLN A 8 -3.04 86.87 -6.50
C GLN A 8 -3.32 85.45 -6.00
N PRO A 9 -4.33 84.72 -6.55
CA PRO A 9 -4.56 83.34 -6.17
C PRO A 9 -3.29 82.57 -6.47
N ASP A 10 -2.64 82.03 -5.44
CA ASP A 10 -1.41 81.27 -5.56
C ASP A 10 -1.77 79.88 -6.12
N PHE A 11 -1.61 79.72 -7.45
CA PHE A 11 -1.88 78.46 -8.18
C PHE A 11 -0.98 77.30 -7.75
N LEU A 12 0.02 77.59 -6.94
CA LEU A 12 0.93 76.63 -6.29
C LEU A 12 0.51 76.29 -4.85
N ALA A 13 -0.49 77.00 -4.31
CA ALA A 13 -0.99 76.72 -2.95
C ALA A 13 -1.55 75.30 -2.88
N GLU A 14 -1.32 74.57 -1.80
CA GLU A 14 -1.76 73.20 -1.58
C GLU A 14 -1.27 72.18 -2.64
N GLY A 15 -0.29 72.54 -3.49
CA GLY A 15 0.31 71.69 -4.51
C GLY A 15 1.29 70.60 -4.00
N GLY A 16 1.30 70.36 -2.70
CA GLY A 16 2.16 69.31 -2.08
C GLY A 16 3.66 69.71 -2.12
N ILE A 17 4.52 68.71 -1.97
CA ILE A 17 5.97 68.89 -2.00
C ILE A 17 6.44 69.46 -3.35
N MET A 18 5.84 68.95 -4.44
CA MET A 18 6.20 69.47 -5.78
C MET A 18 5.72 70.88 -6.03
N GLY A 19 4.61 71.32 -5.44
CA GLY A 19 4.18 72.69 -5.46
C GLY A 19 5.16 73.62 -4.76
N GLU A 20 5.69 73.22 -3.61
CA GLU A 20 6.74 73.96 -2.87
C GLU A 20 8.06 74.01 -3.66
N ARG A 21 8.48 72.87 -4.22
CA ARG A 21 9.67 72.81 -5.08
C ARG A 21 9.53 73.66 -6.34
N THR A 22 8.36 73.65 -7.00
CA THR A 22 8.08 74.50 -8.17
C THR A 22 8.18 76.00 -7.81
N ARG A 23 7.74 76.40 -6.65
CA ARG A 23 7.86 77.76 -6.13
C ARG A 23 9.30 78.24 -5.92
N HIS A 24 10.17 77.33 -5.39
CA HIS A 24 11.56 77.68 -5.04
C HIS A 24 12.56 77.35 -6.16
N HIS A 25 12.14 76.75 -7.27
CA HIS A 25 13.00 76.40 -8.38
C HIS A 25 13.42 77.68 -9.15
N ASP A 26 14.70 77.79 -9.52
CA ASP A 26 15.19 78.93 -10.35
C ASP A 26 14.75 78.75 -11.82
N TRP A 27 13.54 79.20 -12.12
CA TRP A 27 12.99 79.18 -13.45
C TRP A 27 13.64 80.09 -14.46
N SER A 28 14.39 81.14 -13.95
CA SER A 28 15.12 82.07 -14.84
C SER A 28 16.23 81.41 -15.65
N ALA A 29 16.75 80.29 -15.14
CA ALA A 29 17.74 79.45 -15.80
C ALA A 29 17.14 78.44 -16.80
N THR A 30 15.80 78.40 -16.95
CA THR A 30 15.07 77.47 -17.83
C THR A 30 14.42 78.20 -19.00
N PRO A 31 14.10 77.50 -20.09
CA PRO A 31 13.39 78.13 -21.23
C PRO A 31 11.99 78.68 -20.92
N VAL A 32 11.42 78.30 -19.75
CA VAL A 32 10.11 78.77 -19.32
C VAL A 32 10.14 80.14 -18.75
N GLY A 33 11.29 80.60 -18.23
CA GLY A 33 11.46 81.91 -17.60
C GLY A 33 10.84 82.03 -16.20
N PRO A 34 11.06 83.19 -15.52
CA PRO A 34 10.57 83.42 -14.16
C PRO A 34 9.05 83.25 -14.03
N ILE A 35 8.57 82.76 -12.87
CA ILE A 35 7.15 82.42 -12.59
C ILE A 35 6.22 83.61 -12.84
N GLU A 36 6.67 84.80 -12.63
CA GLU A 36 5.91 86.04 -12.80
C GLU A 36 5.55 86.27 -14.27
N THR A 37 6.34 85.74 -15.21
CA THR A 37 6.15 85.86 -16.65
C THR A 37 5.34 84.75 -17.27
N TRP A 38 4.98 83.71 -16.49
CA TRP A 38 4.24 82.54 -17.03
C TRP A 38 2.86 82.96 -17.58
N PRO A 39 2.49 82.46 -18.77
CA PRO A 39 1.15 82.65 -19.33
C PRO A 39 0.07 82.03 -18.44
N HIS A 40 -1.17 82.52 -18.58
CA HIS A 40 -2.25 82.05 -17.73
C HIS A 40 -2.55 80.55 -17.95
N SER A 41 -2.45 80.09 -19.19
CA SER A 41 -2.56 78.70 -19.59
C SER A 41 -1.58 77.80 -18.85
N LEU A 42 -0.29 78.19 -18.75
CA LEU A 42 0.71 77.45 -18.02
C LEU A 42 0.40 77.41 -16.50
N ARG A 43 0.07 78.56 -15.90
CA ARG A 43 -0.28 78.64 -14.47
C ARG A 43 -1.48 77.74 -14.15
N THR A 44 -2.51 77.74 -15.00
CA THR A 44 -3.70 76.93 -14.85
C THR A 44 -3.35 75.44 -14.97
N ALA A 45 -2.58 75.06 -16.00
CA ALA A 45 -2.18 73.65 -16.23
C ALA A 45 -1.29 73.13 -15.10
N VAL A 46 -0.31 73.90 -14.59
CA VAL A 46 0.51 73.57 -13.44
C VAL A 46 -0.36 73.39 -12.20
N GLY A 47 -1.30 74.30 -11.95
CA GLY A 47 -2.23 74.18 -10.82
C GLY A 47 -3.06 72.87 -10.89
N ILE A 48 -3.65 72.56 -12.06
CA ILE A 48 -4.41 71.29 -12.28
C ILE A 48 -3.51 70.06 -12.04
N MET A 49 -2.29 70.08 -12.61
CA MET A 49 -1.35 68.98 -12.51
C MET A 49 -0.95 68.76 -11.02
N LEU A 50 -0.59 69.80 -10.26
CA LEU A 50 -0.17 69.68 -8.87
C LEU A 50 -1.27 69.13 -7.94
N HIS A 51 -2.54 69.49 -8.19
CA HIS A 51 -3.68 69.06 -7.41
C HIS A 51 -4.21 67.67 -7.82
N SER A 52 -3.76 67.13 -8.96
CA SER A 52 -4.15 65.76 -9.41
C SER A 52 -3.64 64.73 -8.43
N LYS A 53 -4.52 63.78 -8.08
CA LYS A 53 -4.12 62.56 -7.29
C LYS A 53 -3.57 61.45 -8.17
N PHE A 54 -3.75 61.56 -9.48
CA PHE A 54 -3.11 60.65 -10.44
C PHE A 54 -1.68 61.10 -10.72
N PRO A 55 -0.75 60.18 -10.98
CA PRO A 55 0.58 60.54 -11.48
C PRO A 55 0.46 61.35 -12.73
N THR A 56 0.83 62.61 -12.69
CA THR A 56 0.67 63.55 -13.79
C THR A 56 2.00 64.25 -14.05
N TYR A 57 2.37 64.27 -15.30
CA TYR A 57 3.58 64.89 -15.85
C TYR A 57 3.16 65.88 -16.93
N MET A 58 3.79 67.02 -16.93
CA MET A 58 3.51 68.07 -17.89
C MET A 58 4.80 68.56 -18.52
N LEU A 59 4.73 68.84 -19.80
CA LEU A 59 5.83 69.36 -20.62
C LEU A 59 5.45 70.70 -21.18
N TRP A 60 6.33 71.68 -21.13
CA TRP A 60 6.04 73.00 -21.59
C TRP A 60 7.10 73.53 -22.55
N GLY A 61 6.67 74.22 -23.63
CA GLY A 61 7.53 74.84 -24.62
C GLY A 61 8.17 73.82 -25.60
N ARG A 62 9.01 74.35 -26.51
CA ARG A 62 9.67 73.53 -27.54
C ARG A 62 10.71 72.57 -26.96
N GLU A 63 11.34 72.97 -25.83
CA GLU A 63 12.33 72.13 -25.14
C GLU A 63 11.70 71.09 -24.23
N LEU A 64 10.36 71.05 -24.18
CA LEU A 64 9.61 70.09 -23.36
C LEU A 64 10.08 70.09 -21.89
N THR A 65 10.12 71.29 -21.29
CA THR A 65 10.51 71.50 -19.91
C THR A 65 9.55 70.74 -18.97
N SER A 66 10.10 70.00 -18.08
CA SER A 66 9.39 69.02 -17.26
C SER A 66 8.79 69.61 -16.00
N PHE A 67 7.51 69.28 -15.75
CA PHE A 67 6.78 69.51 -14.50
C PHE A 67 6.12 68.23 -14.09
N TYR A 68 5.96 67.96 -12.81
CA TYR A 68 5.26 66.77 -12.31
C TYR A 68 4.73 66.98 -10.90
N ASN A 69 3.76 66.17 -10.50
CA ASN A 69 3.15 66.21 -9.20
C ASN A 69 3.80 65.16 -8.22
N ASP A 70 3.39 65.20 -6.95
CA ASP A 70 3.88 64.27 -5.90
C ASP A 70 3.56 62.80 -6.25
N ALA A 71 2.43 62.53 -6.90
CA ALA A 71 2.04 61.17 -7.32
C ALA A 71 2.95 60.59 -8.40
N TYR A 72 3.56 61.47 -9.25
CA TYR A 72 4.50 61.04 -10.29
C TYR A 72 5.93 60.81 -9.74
N ALA A 73 6.32 61.54 -8.67
CA ALA A 73 7.68 61.52 -8.15
C ALA A 73 8.26 60.13 -7.91
N PRO A 74 7.50 59.13 -7.41
CA PRO A 74 7.99 57.75 -7.23
C PRO A 74 8.37 57.03 -8.56
N ILE A 75 7.77 57.46 -9.67
CA ILE A 75 8.03 56.90 -11.01
C ILE A 75 9.47 57.14 -11.46
N LEU A 76 10.06 58.27 -11.01
CA LEU A 76 11.44 58.63 -11.34
C LEU A 76 12.46 57.67 -10.68
N GLY A 77 12.12 56.95 -9.61
CA GLY A 77 13.03 56.06 -8.90
C GLY A 77 14.27 56.77 -8.39
N SER A 78 15.46 56.32 -8.74
CA SER A 78 16.75 56.88 -8.40
C SER A 78 17.25 57.98 -9.35
N LYS A 79 16.47 58.33 -10.38
CA LYS A 79 16.86 59.36 -11.32
C LYS A 79 17.03 60.74 -10.65
N PRO A 80 17.95 61.59 -11.15
CA PRO A 80 18.05 62.99 -10.70
C PRO A 80 16.72 63.73 -10.83
N GLN A 81 16.56 64.78 -10.01
CA GLN A 81 15.36 65.64 -10.06
C GLN A 81 15.06 66.11 -11.48
N ALA A 82 13.85 65.82 -11.96
CA ALA A 82 13.43 66.10 -13.32
C ALA A 82 12.83 67.50 -13.50
N LEU A 83 12.43 68.16 -12.41
CA LEU A 83 11.75 69.45 -12.45
C LEU A 83 12.63 70.52 -13.16
N GLY A 84 12.05 71.20 -14.14
CA GLY A 84 12.72 72.22 -14.91
C GLY A 84 13.69 71.72 -16.00
N ARG A 85 13.92 70.41 -16.10
CA ARG A 85 14.81 69.79 -17.11
C ARG A 85 14.06 69.39 -18.39
N PRO A 86 14.77 69.39 -19.53
CA PRO A 86 14.20 68.82 -20.76
C PRO A 86 13.79 67.37 -20.64
N PHE A 87 12.62 66.99 -21.08
CA PHE A 87 12.07 65.64 -21.00
C PHE A 87 12.98 64.60 -21.65
N ARG A 88 13.58 64.94 -22.79
CA ARG A 88 14.52 64.09 -23.51
C ARG A 88 15.75 63.71 -22.68
N GLU A 89 16.20 64.59 -21.80
CA GLU A 89 17.33 64.27 -20.89
C GLU A 89 16.94 63.40 -19.73
N VAL A 90 15.71 63.55 -19.23
CA VAL A 90 15.19 62.76 -18.10
C VAL A 90 14.93 61.33 -18.49
N TRP A 91 14.39 61.12 -19.68
CA TRP A 91 13.98 59.82 -20.22
C TRP A 91 14.69 59.52 -21.52
N ALA A 92 16.02 59.69 -21.57
CA ALA A 92 16.82 59.51 -22.76
C ALA A 92 16.70 58.05 -23.31
N GLU A 93 16.68 57.10 -22.43
CA GLU A 93 16.54 55.68 -22.75
C GLU A 93 15.17 55.30 -23.34
N ALA A 94 14.10 56.05 -23.01
CA ALA A 94 12.75 55.85 -23.51
C ALA A 94 12.41 56.75 -24.72
N TRP A 95 13.33 57.67 -25.09
CA TRP A 95 13.05 58.71 -26.05
C TRP A 95 12.61 58.22 -27.45
N ASP A 96 13.21 57.15 -27.91
CA ASP A 96 12.85 56.55 -29.21
C ASP A 96 11.38 56.07 -29.26
N THR A 97 10.81 55.73 -28.09
CA THR A 97 9.42 55.35 -27.97
C THR A 97 8.49 56.54 -27.70
N VAL A 98 8.83 57.38 -26.72
CA VAL A 98 7.93 58.45 -26.25
C VAL A 98 8.09 59.78 -27.00
N GLY A 99 9.24 60.03 -27.62
CA GLY A 99 9.52 61.24 -28.39
C GLY A 99 8.57 61.46 -29.56
N PRO A 100 8.38 60.49 -30.46
CA PRO A 100 7.42 60.63 -31.56
C PRO A 100 5.98 60.84 -31.12
N ILE A 101 5.60 60.34 -29.91
CA ILE A 101 4.28 60.55 -29.30
C ILE A 101 4.14 62.00 -28.82
N ALA A 102 5.18 62.51 -28.16
CA ALA A 102 5.24 63.91 -27.72
C ALA A 102 5.19 64.87 -28.89
N GLU A 103 5.92 64.62 -29.96
CA GLU A 103 5.90 65.43 -31.18
C GLU A 103 4.49 65.50 -31.80
N LYS A 104 3.76 64.37 -31.87
CA LYS A 104 2.34 64.35 -32.35
C LYS A 104 1.46 65.22 -31.44
N ALA A 105 1.65 65.16 -30.14
CA ALA A 105 0.88 65.95 -29.19
C ALA A 105 1.18 67.45 -29.36
N LEU A 106 2.42 67.87 -29.68
CA LEU A 106 2.74 69.24 -30.03
C LEU A 106 2.12 69.73 -31.31
N LEU A 107 1.76 68.80 -32.24
CA LEU A 107 1.00 69.08 -33.43
C LEU A 107 -0.51 69.11 -33.16
N GLY A 108 -0.97 69.07 -31.93
CA GLY A 108 -2.37 69.13 -31.53
C GLY A 108 -3.11 67.78 -31.56
N GLN A 109 -2.39 66.65 -31.73
CA GLN A 109 -2.98 65.30 -31.77
C GLN A 109 -2.84 64.62 -30.39
N ALA A 110 -3.95 64.53 -29.69
CA ALA A 110 -3.99 63.74 -28.45
C ALA A 110 -3.81 62.28 -28.73
N SER A 111 -3.19 61.54 -27.78
CA SER A 111 -2.98 60.08 -27.87
C SER A 111 -3.22 59.41 -26.55
N TYR A 112 -3.61 58.11 -26.60
CA TYR A 112 -3.78 57.23 -25.46
C TYR A 112 -3.15 55.88 -25.79
N PHE A 113 -2.44 55.33 -24.82
CA PHE A 113 -1.82 54.02 -24.91
C PHE A 113 -2.16 53.24 -23.65
N GLU A 114 -2.52 51.99 -23.84
CA GLU A 114 -2.75 51.04 -22.76
C GLU A 114 -1.64 50.00 -22.78
N ASP A 115 -1.05 49.78 -21.61
CA ASP A 115 0.00 48.78 -21.39
C ASP A 115 1.14 48.84 -22.44
N LEU A 116 1.59 50.04 -22.83
CA LEU A 116 2.68 50.21 -23.78
C LEU A 116 4.00 49.76 -23.17
N PRO A 117 4.74 48.82 -23.80
CA PRO A 117 6.03 48.37 -23.27
C PRO A 117 7.09 49.47 -23.50
N ILE A 118 7.76 49.87 -22.46
CA ILE A 118 8.87 50.86 -22.49
C ILE A 118 10.00 50.35 -21.61
N THR A 119 11.23 50.32 -22.12
CA THR A 119 12.41 50.08 -21.32
C THR A 119 12.86 51.36 -20.63
N VAL A 120 12.99 51.34 -19.31
CA VAL A 120 13.43 52.51 -18.51
C VAL A 120 14.57 52.13 -17.56
N GLU A 121 15.41 53.10 -17.19
CA GLU A 121 16.53 52.94 -16.27
C GLU A 121 16.31 53.74 -14.98
N ARG A 122 15.18 53.55 -14.35
CA ARG A 122 14.82 54.32 -13.13
C ARG A 122 15.55 53.84 -11.86
N ASN A 123 16.08 52.62 -11.85
CA ASN A 123 16.79 52.00 -10.71
C ASN A 123 18.28 51.74 -10.99
N GLY A 124 18.86 52.33 -12.06
CA GLY A 124 20.25 52.19 -12.45
C GLY A 124 20.56 50.96 -13.32
N TYR A 125 19.52 50.26 -13.81
CA TYR A 125 19.61 49.18 -14.78
C TYR A 125 18.40 49.21 -15.73
N PRO A 126 18.50 48.66 -16.93
CA PRO A 126 17.38 48.58 -17.86
C PRO A 126 16.24 47.69 -17.34
N GLU A 127 15.07 48.24 -17.17
CA GLU A 127 13.83 47.56 -16.76
C GLU A 127 12.83 47.58 -17.89
N GLN A 128 12.29 46.41 -18.27
CA GLN A 128 11.13 46.32 -19.12
C GLN A 128 9.87 46.64 -18.31
N THR A 129 9.21 47.74 -18.64
CA THR A 129 8.02 48.22 -17.91
C THR A 129 6.84 48.40 -18.87
N TRP A 130 5.66 48.51 -18.32
CA TRP A 130 4.42 48.74 -19.09
C TRP A 130 3.71 49.95 -18.51
N TRP A 131 3.23 50.81 -19.44
CA TRP A 131 2.67 52.09 -19.08
C TRP A 131 1.33 52.33 -19.79
N THR A 132 0.32 52.77 -19.03
CA THR A 132 -0.91 53.31 -19.55
C THR A 132 -0.88 54.82 -19.38
N PHE A 133 -0.91 55.56 -20.46
CA PHE A 133 -0.82 57.01 -20.39
C PHE A 133 -1.56 57.71 -21.54
N SER A 134 -1.87 58.98 -21.30
CA SER A 134 -2.47 59.87 -22.31
C SER A 134 -1.63 61.13 -22.44
N TYR A 135 -1.32 61.49 -23.68
CA TYR A 135 -0.74 62.81 -24.00
C TYR A 135 -1.80 63.72 -24.54
N SER A 136 -2.07 64.83 -23.87
CA SER A 136 -3.10 65.82 -24.22
C SER A 136 -2.45 67.15 -24.51
N PRO A 137 -2.68 67.78 -25.69
CA PRO A 137 -2.16 69.12 -26.00
C PRO A 137 -2.74 70.16 -25.04
N ILE A 138 -1.89 71.09 -24.57
CA ILE A 138 -2.28 72.29 -23.82
C ILE A 138 -2.14 73.47 -24.75
N HIS A 139 -3.23 74.22 -24.99
CA HIS A 139 -3.20 75.38 -25.82
C HIS A 139 -2.84 76.65 -25.03
N ASP A 140 -2.07 77.55 -25.65
CA ASP A 140 -1.78 78.87 -25.15
C ASP A 140 -2.90 79.83 -25.40
N GLU A 141 -2.74 81.07 -24.99
CA GLU A 141 -3.75 82.15 -25.20
C GLU A 141 -3.96 82.58 -26.66
N ALA A 142 -3.05 82.20 -27.54
CA ALA A 142 -3.16 82.42 -28.99
C ALA A 142 -3.77 81.23 -29.74
N GLY A 143 -4.09 80.11 -29.05
CA GLY A 143 -4.63 78.92 -29.64
C GLY A 143 -3.56 77.98 -30.20
N HIS A 144 -2.28 78.25 -30.03
CA HIS A 144 -1.22 77.31 -30.40
C HIS A 144 -0.96 76.29 -29.24
N VAL A 145 -0.40 75.12 -29.57
CA VAL A 145 -0.01 74.15 -28.56
C VAL A 145 1.22 74.66 -27.84
N GLY A 146 1.05 75.05 -26.58
CA GLY A 146 2.12 75.52 -25.67
C GLY A 146 2.78 74.43 -24.85
N GLY A 147 2.11 73.25 -24.67
CA GLY A 147 2.63 72.14 -23.88
C GLY A 147 1.82 70.89 -24.01
N ILE A 148 2.16 69.88 -23.24
CA ILE A 148 1.54 68.55 -23.19
C ILE A 148 1.23 68.19 -21.75
N LEU A 149 0.02 67.75 -21.45
CA LEU A 149 -0.33 67.13 -20.19
C LEU A 149 -0.32 65.60 -20.35
N CYS A 150 0.43 64.92 -19.48
CA CYS A 150 0.51 63.48 -19.44
C CYS A 150 -0.05 62.96 -18.11
N THR A 151 -1.12 62.22 -18.16
CA THR A 151 -1.55 61.39 -17.03
C THR A 151 -1.04 59.97 -17.29
N VAL A 152 -0.31 59.39 -16.37
CA VAL A 152 0.39 58.11 -16.57
C VAL A 152 0.17 57.18 -15.40
N HIS A 153 0.11 55.91 -15.71
CA HIS A 153 -0.01 54.83 -14.74
C HIS A 153 0.97 53.72 -15.07
N ASP A 154 1.77 53.33 -14.06
CA ASP A 154 2.66 52.20 -14.15
C ASP A 154 1.82 50.90 -14.02
N THR A 155 1.63 50.18 -15.12
CA THR A 155 0.86 48.94 -15.17
C THR A 155 1.75 47.68 -15.19
N THR A 156 3.05 47.85 -14.95
CA THR A 156 4.03 46.77 -15.00
C THR A 156 3.61 45.57 -14.14
N ALA A 157 3.27 45.82 -12.85
CA ALA A 157 2.88 44.77 -11.92
C ALA A 157 1.60 44.03 -12.40
N LYS A 158 0.61 44.77 -12.95
CA LYS A 158 -0.61 44.17 -13.52
C LYS A 158 -0.27 43.26 -14.69
N VAL A 159 0.44 43.74 -15.70
CA VAL A 159 0.78 42.98 -16.91
C VAL A 159 1.63 41.74 -16.58
N LEU A 160 2.62 41.89 -15.72
CA LEU A 160 3.44 40.74 -15.30
C LEU A 160 2.61 39.70 -14.54
N SER A 161 1.66 40.13 -13.69
CA SER A 161 0.75 39.21 -13.00
C SER A 161 -0.21 38.50 -13.97
N GLU A 162 -0.78 39.20 -14.92
CA GLU A 162 -1.65 38.62 -15.96
C GLU A 162 -0.89 37.58 -16.80
N ARG A 163 0.30 37.90 -17.28
CA ARG A 163 1.16 36.97 -18.03
C ARG A 163 1.56 35.74 -17.21
N ARG A 164 1.85 35.94 -15.93
CA ARG A 164 2.13 34.81 -15.02
C ARG A 164 0.92 33.90 -14.88
N LEU A 165 -0.27 34.46 -14.65
CA LEU A 165 -1.51 33.67 -14.55
C LEU A 165 -1.82 32.92 -15.84
N GLU A 166 -1.69 33.58 -16.98
CA GLU A 166 -1.89 32.97 -18.30
C GLU A 166 -0.92 31.77 -18.51
N PHE A 167 0.35 31.96 -18.17
CA PHE A 167 1.32 30.86 -18.21
C PHE A 167 0.91 29.69 -17.30
N LEU A 168 0.49 29.98 -16.05
CA LEU A 168 0.09 28.96 -15.09
C LEU A 168 -1.19 28.20 -15.51
N VAL A 169 -2.11 28.87 -16.19
CA VAL A 169 -3.30 28.21 -16.79
C VAL A 169 -2.85 27.24 -17.87
N ARG A 170 -2.05 27.69 -18.83
CA ARG A 170 -1.51 26.85 -19.91
C ARG A 170 -0.72 25.65 -19.36
N LEU A 171 0.10 25.87 -18.34
CA LEU A 171 0.82 24.81 -17.64
C LEU A 171 -0.15 23.79 -17.05
N SER A 172 -1.14 24.25 -16.28
CA SER A 172 -2.12 23.37 -15.63
C SER A 172 -2.91 22.53 -16.63
N ASP A 173 -3.32 23.15 -17.76
CA ASP A 173 -4.02 22.43 -18.83
C ASP A 173 -3.11 21.37 -19.49
N ARG A 174 -1.85 21.70 -19.71
CA ARG A 174 -0.88 20.76 -20.25
C ARG A 174 -0.63 19.58 -19.31
N LEU A 175 -0.46 19.83 -18.01
CA LEU A 175 -0.18 18.78 -17.01
C LEU A 175 -1.39 17.87 -16.77
N ARG A 176 -2.61 18.37 -16.92
CA ARG A 176 -3.85 17.58 -16.70
C ARG A 176 -4.00 16.42 -17.67
N GLY A 177 -3.51 16.56 -18.89
CA GLY A 177 -3.59 15.51 -19.92
C GLY A 177 -2.48 14.47 -19.87
N LEU A 178 -1.58 14.53 -18.88
CA LEU A 178 -0.48 13.59 -18.72
C LEU A 178 -0.80 12.55 -17.66
N HIS A 179 -0.34 11.31 -17.86
CA HIS A 179 -0.66 10.18 -17.00
C HIS A 179 0.56 9.59 -16.29
N GLU A 180 1.77 9.99 -16.71
CA GLU A 180 3.02 9.51 -16.12
C GLU A 180 3.75 10.65 -15.40
N PRO A 181 4.22 10.45 -14.15
CA PRO A 181 4.96 11.47 -13.39
C PRO A 181 6.15 12.08 -14.14
N ILE A 182 6.89 11.25 -14.87
CA ILE A 182 8.06 11.69 -15.63
C ILE A 182 7.71 12.62 -16.78
N GLU A 183 6.55 12.44 -17.41
CA GLU A 183 6.05 13.31 -18.48
C GLU A 183 5.58 14.67 -17.92
N VAL A 184 4.94 14.66 -16.73
CA VAL A 184 4.55 15.88 -16.02
C VAL A 184 5.78 16.73 -15.73
N ILE A 185 6.83 16.12 -15.14
CA ILE A 185 8.09 16.79 -14.83
C ILE A 185 8.72 17.35 -16.12
N ALA A 186 8.81 16.56 -17.18
CA ALA A 186 9.41 16.97 -18.44
C ALA A 186 8.67 18.13 -19.10
N ALA A 187 7.33 18.11 -19.09
CA ALA A 187 6.51 19.18 -19.64
C ALA A 187 6.67 20.48 -18.84
N ALA A 188 6.66 20.41 -17.52
CA ALA A 188 6.87 21.58 -16.66
C ALA A 188 8.25 22.20 -16.86
N GLN A 189 9.29 21.38 -16.93
CA GLN A 189 10.67 21.83 -17.18
C GLN A 189 10.81 22.53 -18.54
N ALA A 190 10.26 21.95 -19.60
CA ALA A 190 10.32 22.52 -20.94
C ALA A 190 9.57 23.83 -21.03
N MET A 191 8.31 23.87 -20.57
CA MET A 191 7.50 25.09 -20.61
C MET A 191 8.14 26.24 -19.81
N LEU A 192 8.69 25.94 -18.63
CA LEU A 192 9.35 26.95 -17.79
C LEU A 192 10.66 27.43 -18.42
N GLY A 193 11.48 26.52 -18.93
CA GLY A 193 12.75 26.83 -19.55
C GLY A 193 12.61 27.71 -20.81
N GLU A 194 11.67 27.36 -21.69
CA GLU A 194 11.34 28.15 -22.89
C GLU A 194 10.77 29.53 -22.51
N HIS A 195 9.91 29.61 -21.51
CA HIS A 195 9.30 30.85 -21.06
C HIS A 195 10.33 31.82 -20.48
N LEU A 196 11.21 31.32 -19.60
CA LEU A 196 12.24 32.12 -18.95
C LEU A 196 13.48 32.34 -19.83
N LYS A 197 13.61 31.61 -20.94
CA LYS A 197 14.80 31.60 -21.80
C LYS A 197 16.06 31.36 -20.98
N THR A 198 16.09 30.26 -20.26
CA THR A 198 17.17 29.85 -19.37
C THR A 198 17.88 28.62 -19.89
N SER A 199 19.11 28.35 -19.43
CA SER A 199 19.94 27.30 -20.00
C SER A 199 19.53 25.89 -19.55
N ARG A 200 18.99 25.72 -18.32
CA ARG A 200 18.55 24.42 -17.82
C ARG A 200 17.43 24.58 -16.77
N VAL A 201 16.47 23.67 -16.84
CA VAL A 201 15.45 23.48 -15.79
C VAL A 201 15.45 22.03 -15.36
N GLY A 202 15.51 21.78 -14.06
CA GLY A 202 15.46 20.43 -13.52
C GLY A 202 14.52 20.31 -12.34
N TYR A 203 14.11 19.09 -12.10
CA TYR A 203 13.32 18.69 -10.94
C TYR A 203 13.92 17.40 -10.40
N GLY A 204 14.03 17.29 -9.11
CA GLY A 204 14.55 16.07 -8.50
C GLY A 204 13.96 15.84 -7.12
N GLU A 205 14.11 14.61 -6.69
CA GLU A 205 13.67 14.15 -5.38
C GLU A 205 14.82 14.22 -4.38
N VAL A 206 14.46 14.51 -3.15
CA VAL A 206 15.40 14.64 -2.04
C VAL A 206 15.20 13.47 -1.09
N GLU A 207 16.29 12.81 -0.72
CA GLU A 207 16.26 11.72 0.24
C GLU A 207 15.92 12.17 1.66
N GLU A 208 15.73 11.23 2.59
CA GLU A 208 15.30 11.52 3.96
C GLU A 208 16.24 12.42 4.75
N THR A 209 17.54 12.38 4.49
CA THR A 209 18.53 13.22 5.19
C THR A 209 18.58 14.65 4.65
N ALA A 210 17.92 14.90 3.51
CA ALA A 210 17.98 16.13 2.74
C ALA A 210 19.40 16.54 2.31
N ARG A 211 20.32 15.57 2.19
CA ARG A 211 21.68 15.77 1.72
C ARG A 211 21.81 15.51 0.23
N TYR A 212 21.17 14.45 -0.27
CA TYR A 212 21.28 14.05 -1.66
C TYR A 212 19.99 14.34 -2.42
N PHE A 213 20.19 14.85 -3.63
CA PHE A 213 19.16 15.27 -4.55
C PHE A 213 19.33 14.48 -5.86
N THR A 214 18.31 13.75 -6.29
CA THR A 214 18.37 12.91 -7.47
C THR A 214 17.50 13.49 -8.59
N THR A 215 18.11 13.78 -9.73
CA THR A 215 17.46 14.23 -10.94
C THR A 215 17.49 13.12 -11.99
N GLU A 216 16.35 12.60 -12.39
CA GLU A 216 16.24 11.61 -13.46
C GLU A 216 16.33 12.26 -14.84
N ARG A 217 15.79 13.46 -14.98
CA ARG A 217 15.71 14.20 -16.25
C ARG A 217 15.72 15.70 -15.99
N ASN A 218 16.32 16.45 -16.93
CA ASN A 218 16.21 17.90 -17.00
C ASN A 218 16.01 18.36 -18.44
N TRP A 219 15.46 19.57 -18.59
CA TRP A 219 15.39 20.28 -19.86
C TRP A 219 16.60 21.20 -20.00
N THR A 220 17.11 21.35 -21.22
CA THR A 220 18.15 22.34 -21.60
C THR A 220 17.79 23.00 -22.92
N ASP A 221 18.28 24.23 -23.12
CA ASP A 221 18.18 24.95 -24.38
C ASP A 221 19.22 24.50 -25.43
N GLY A 222 20.08 23.54 -25.09
CA GLY A 222 21.16 23.03 -25.91
C GLY A 222 22.51 23.73 -25.71
N THR A 223 22.58 24.82 -24.93
CA THR A 223 23.85 25.51 -24.63
C THR A 223 24.69 24.81 -23.55
N VAL A 224 24.03 24.01 -22.70
CA VAL A 224 24.64 23.24 -21.61
C VAL A 224 24.27 21.78 -21.67
N ALA A 225 25.13 20.91 -21.12
CA ALA A 225 24.86 19.47 -21.10
C ALA A 225 23.72 19.10 -20.17
N HIS A 226 23.02 17.98 -20.48
CA HIS A 226 22.11 17.35 -19.51
C HIS A 226 22.90 16.84 -18.29
N ARG A 227 22.40 17.12 -17.10
CA ARG A 227 23.00 16.66 -15.83
C ARG A 227 21.95 15.88 -15.04
N THR A 228 22.06 14.57 -15.06
CA THR A 228 21.20 13.63 -14.35
C THR A 228 22.01 12.87 -13.29
N GLY A 229 21.32 12.21 -12.36
CA GLY A 229 21.96 11.46 -11.29
C GLY A 229 21.77 12.10 -9.92
N THR A 230 22.54 11.62 -8.98
CA THR A 230 22.48 12.07 -7.57
C THR A 230 23.57 13.10 -7.29
N HIS A 231 23.19 14.24 -6.72
CA HIS A 231 24.06 15.35 -6.40
C HIS A 231 24.05 15.61 -4.88
N ASP A 232 25.21 15.90 -4.29
CA ASP A 232 25.34 16.27 -2.89
C ASP A 232 25.03 17.76 -2.72
N LEU A 233 23.93 18.11 -2.06
CA LEU A 233 23.51 19.49 -1.80
C LEU A 233 24.51 20.21 -0.86
N ALA A 234 25.21 19.49 0.00
CA ALA A 234 26.22 20.07 0.88
C ALA A 234 27.45 20.60 0.12
N ALA A 235 27.68 20.16 -1.12
CA ALA A 235 28.77 20.66 -1.96
C ALA A 235 28.62 22.13 -2.35
N PHE A 236 27.41 22.71 -2.27
CA PHE A 236 27.14 24.11 -2.57
C PHE A 236 27.37 25.05 -1.38
N GLY A 237 27.74 24.50 -0.22
CA GLY A 237 27.99 25.24 1.01
C GLY A 237 26.90 25.05 2.07
N PRO A 238 27.26 25.15 3.35
CA PRO A 238 26.35 24.90 4.46
C PRO A 238 25.19 25.89 4.51
N GLU A 239 25.43 27.16 4.22
CA GLU A 239 24.39 28.20 4.24
C GLU A 239 23.30 27.94 3.20
N ILE A 240 23.71 27.57 1.98
CA ILE A 240 22.79 27.20 0.91
C ILE A 240 22.00 25.94 1.29
N HIS A 241 22.69 24.91 1.76
CA HIS A 241 22.07 23.66 2.16
C HIS A 241 21.04 23.85 3.29
N ASP A 242 21.40 24.61 4.31
CA ASP A 242 20.48 24.88 5.45
C ASP A 242 19.28 25.75 5.04
N ALA A 243 19.48 26.73 4.12
CA ALA A 243 18.38 27.52 3.57
C ALA A 243 17.38 26.64 2.80
N LEU A 244 17.89 25.74 1.94
CA LEU A 244 17.05 24.79 1.20
C LEU A 244 16.28 23.86 2.16
N LYS A 245 16.91 23.38 3.23
CA LYS A 245 16.23 22.54 4.25
C LYS A 245 15.11 23.28 4.97
N ARG A 246 15.26 24.59 5.20
CA ARG A 246 14.20 25.43 5.80
C ARG A 246 13.07 25.74 4.83
N GLY A 247 13.21 25.38 3.55
CA GLY A 247 12.21 25.69 2.51
C GLY A 247 12.34 27.09 1.92
N GLU A 248 13.49 27.74 2.15
CA GLU A 248 13.78 29.03 1.56
C GLU A 248 14.12 28.86 0.08
N THR A 249 13.56 29.72 -0.77
CA THR A 249 13.92 29.75 -2.18
C THR A 249 15.33 30.33 -2.33
N LEU A 250 16.26 29.52 -2.84
CA LEU A 250 17.61 29.97 -3.14
C LEU A 250 17.59 30.81 -4.42
N VAL A 251 18.10 32.03 -4.33
CA VAL A 251 18.33 32.90 -5.48
C VAL A 251 19.79 33.34 -5.49
N VAL A 252 20.52 33.00 -6.56
CA VAL A 252 21.89 33.42 -6.84
C VAL A 252 21.90 34.08 -8.20
N HIS A 253 22.33 35.35 -8.25
CA HIS A 253 22.40 36.12 -9.49
C HIS A 253 23.72 35.93 -10.22
N ASP A 254 24.79 35.76 -9.46
CA ASP A 254 26.15 35.49 -9.93
C ASP A 254 26.87 34.69 -8.85
N ALA A 255 27.18 33.44 -9.14
CA ALA A 255 27.88 32.57 -8.18
C ALA A 255 29.28 33.08 -7.82
N ALA A 256 29.94 33.79 -8.72
CA ALA A 256 31.27 34.35 -8.45
C ALA A 256 31.23 35.57 -7.50
N ALA A 257 30.09 36.25 -7.41
CA ALA A 257 29.89 37.45 -6.60
C ALA A 257 29.04 37.21 -5.34
N ASP A 258 28.40 36.02 -5.19
CA ASP A 258 27.54 35.72 -4.07
C ASP A 258 28.39 35.36 -2.82
N PRO A 259 28.20 36.02 -1.68
CA PRO A 259 29.00 35.75 -0.47
C PRO A 259 28.82 34.35 0.10
N ARG A 260 27.73 33.63 -0.25
CA ARG A 260 27.47 32.24 0.19
C ARG A 260 28.29 31.22 -0.57
N THR A 261 28.92 31.62 -1.68
CA THR A 261 29.69 30.75 -2.59
C THR A 261 31.17 31.15 -2.67
N ASP A 262 31.66 31.85 -1.68
CA ASP A 262 32.99 32.47 -1.63
C ASP A 262 34.18 31.50 -1.59
N SER A 263 33.95 30.21 -1.30
CA SER A 263 35.02 29.20 -1.28
C SER A 263 35.29 28.62 -2.65
N PRO A 264 36.56 28.28 -3.00
CA PRO A 264 36.88 27.59 -4.26
C PRO A 264 36.17 26.28 -4.42
N GLU A 265 35.89 25.55 -3.33
CA GLU A 265 35.20 24.26 -3.34
C GLU A 265 33.73 24.42 -3.71
N HIS A 266 33.04 25.44 -3.16
CA HIS A 266 31.67 25.74 -3.51
C HIS A 266 31.54 26.18 -4.97
N LEU A 267 32.42 27.10 -5.42
CA LEU A 267 32.45 27.52 -6.82
C LEU A 267 32.70 26.38 -7.80
N ALA A 268 33.52 25.39 -7.41
CA ALA A 268 33.75 24.20 -8.24
C ALA A 268 32.46 23.38 -8.45
N ALA A 269 31.54 23.33 -7.48
CA ALA A 269 30.24 22.65 -7.64
C ALA A 269 29.36 23.36 -8.68
N PHE A 270 29.33 24.69 -8.67
CA PHE A 270 28.61 25.49 -9.67
C PHE A 270 29.24 25.30 -11.07
N ALA A 271 30.56 25.38 -11.16
CA ALA A 271 31.29 25.18 -12.42
C ALA A 271 31.11 23.76 -13.00
N PHE A 272 31.10 22.74 -12.15
CA PHE A 272 30.85 21.36 -12.57
C PHE A 272 29.47 21.20 -13.22
N LEU A 273 28.47 21.92 -12.72
CA LEU A 273 27.12 21.91 -13.27
C LEU A 273 26.90 22.96 -14.36
N GLU A 274 27.93 23.71 -14.77
CA GLU A 274 27.91 24.67 -15.89
C GLU A 274 26.87 25.79 -15.73
N PHE A 275 26.74 26.38 -14.53
CA PHE A 275 25.87 27.52 -14.33
C PHE A 275 26.51 28.59 -13.42
N SER A 276 26.14 29.85 -13.68
CA SER A 276 26.57 31.01 -12.91
C SER A 276 25.44 31.65 -12.14
N ALA A 277 24.19 31.48 -12.56
CA ALA A 277 23.02 31.97 -11.86
C ALA A 277 21.98 30.85 -11.66
N VAL A 278 21.29 30.86 -10.51
CA VAL A 278 20.32 29.82 -10.17
C VAL A 278 19.16 30.35 -9.32
N VAL A 279 17.98 29.79 -9.55
CA VAL A 279 16.88 29.78 -8.60
C VAL A 279 16.57 28.33 -8.27
N THR A 280 16.57 27.97 -6.99
CA THR A 280 16.18 26.64 -6.51
C THR A 280 15.04 26.78 -5.51
N VAL A 281 13.92 26.15 -5.81
CA VAL A 281 12.73 26.11 -4.95
C VAL A 281 12.68 24.76 -4.25
N SER A 282 12.75 24.79 -2.92
CA SER A 282 12.61 23.61 -2.08
C SER A 282 11.14 23.32 -1.77
N LEU A 283 10.71 22.09 -2.01
CA LEU A 283 9.37 21.64 -1.71
C LEU A 283 9.32 20.95 -0.36
N ILE A 284 8.74 21.63 0.62
CA ILE A 284 8.60 21.14 1.99
C ILE A 284 7.21 20.54 2.17
N LYS A 285 7.13 19.25 2.49
CA LYS A 285 5.87 18.59 2.82
C LYS A 285 6.01 17.84 4.15
N ARG A 286 5.06 18.07 5.04
CA ARG A 286 5.06 17.49 6.41
C ARG A 286 6.35 17.79 7.18
N GLY A 287 6.89 19.01 7.01
CA GLY A 287 8.11 19.47 7.70
C GLY A 287 9.42 18.90 7.16
N ARG A 288 9.41 18.27 5.98
CA ARG A 288 10.58 17.67 5.35
C ARG A 288 10.70 18.13 3.89
N MET A 289 11.94 18.39 3.45
CA MET A 289 12.24 18.63 2.04
C MET A 289 12.10 17.30 1.27
N VAL A 290 11.19 17.29 0.31
CA VAL A 290 10.87 16.08 -0.47
C VAL A 290 11.34 16.15 -1.93
N ALA A 291 11.40 17.35 -2.47
CA ALA A 291 11.84 17.60 -3.84
C ALA A 291 12.36 19.03 -3.98
N ALA A 292 12.99 19.32 -5.09
CA ALA A 292 13.34 20.68 -5.49
C ALA A 292 13.19 20.85 -7.01
N LEU A 293 12.77 22.06 -7.41
CA LEU A 293 12.81 22.51 -8.79
C LEU A 293 13.91 23.57 -8.89
N TYR A 294 14.80 23.43 -9.85
CA TYR A 294 15.86 24.38 -10.09
C TYR A 294 15.84 24.93 -11.52
N VAL A 295 16.24 26.18 -11.63
CA VAL A 295 16.42 26.90 -12.90
C VAL A 295 17.82 27.44 -12.93
N HIS A 296 18.65 27.00 -13.88
CA HIS A 296 20.04 27.38 -14.06
C HIS A 296 20.22 28.28 -15.27
N ASN A 297 21.05 29.29 -15.15
CA ASN A 297 21.53 30.07 -16.27
C ASN A 297 23.06 29.96 -16.36
N HIS A 298 23.57 29.75 -17.56
CA HIS A 298 25.01 29.58 -17.80
C HIS A 298 25.79 30.85 -17.46
N GLU A 299 25.23 32.01 -17.80
CA GLU A 299 25.78 33.32 -17.51
C GLU A 299 25.13 33.92 -16.25
N PRO A 300 25.81 34.89 -15.61
CA PRO A 300 25.18 35.70 -14.53
C PRO A 300 23.87 36.30 -15.03
N ARG A 301 22.83 36.26 -14.15
CA ARG A 301 21.50 36.75 -14.47
C ARG A 301 20.82 37.34 -13.23
N LEU A 302 20.30 38.55 -13.39
CA LEU A 302 19.44 39.14 -12.36
C LEU A 302 18.03 38.52 -12.46
N TRP A 303 17.67 37.74 -11.47
CA TRP A 303 16.33 37.16 -11.34
C TRP A 303 15.36 38.18 -10.78
N SER A 304 14.33 38.53 -11.51
CA SER A 304 13.29 39.41 -11.01
C SER A 304 12.41 38.72 -9.96
N PRO A 305 11.81 39.45 -9.00
CA PRO A 305 10.87 38.86 -8.05
C PRO A 305 9.69 38.13 -8.72
N GLY A 306 9.25 38.60 -9.89
CA GLY A 306 8.19 37.96 -10.69
C GLY A 306 8.59 36.60 -11.25
N GLU A 307 9.84 36.47 -11.74
CA GLU A 307 10.37 35.18 -12.22
C GLU A 307 10.53 34.19 -11.06
N VAL A 308 11.08 34.61 -9.94
CA VAL A 308 11.20 33.77 -8.74
C VAL A 308 9.83 33.25 -8.33
N LYS A 309 8.81 34.14 -8.28
CA LYS A 309 7.46 33.76 -7.93
C LYS A 309 6.82 32.80 -8.93
N LEU A 310 7.10 32.95 -10.22
CA LEU A 310 6.66 32.02 -11.26
C LEU A 310 7.31 30.64 -11.04
N ILE A 311 8.60 30.59 -10.75
CA ILE A 311 9.32 29.32 -10.51
C ILE A 311 8.74 28.60 -9.28
N GLU A 312 8.42 29.32 -8.21
CA GLU A 312 7.75 28.78 -7.03
C GLU A 312 6.38 28.16 -7.36
N ASP A 313 5.55 28.92 -8.11
CA ASP A 313 4.22 28.45 -8.51
C ASP A 313 4.30 27.21 -9.40
N VAL A 314 5.29 27.13 -10.31
CA VAL A 314 5.53 25.95 -11.14
C VAL A 314 6.00 24.76 -10.33
N ALA A 315 6.89 24.97 -9.36
CA ALA A 315 7.38 23.91 -8.49
C ALA A 315 6.24 23.25 -7.72
N GLU A 316 5.37 24.03 -7.08
CA GLU A 316 4.21 23.53 -6.33
C GLU A 316 3.22 22.81 -7.26
N ARG A 317 2.86 23.37 -8.40
CA ARG A 317 1.93 22.74 -9.35
C ARG A 317 2.47 21.43 -9.93
N THR A 318 3.77 21.39 -10.20
CA THR A 318 4.44 20.17 -10.68
C THR A 318 4.38 19.07 -9.63
N TRP A 319 4.70 19.42 -8.37
CA TRP A 319 4.60 18.51 -7.24
C TRP A 319 3.18 17.95 -7.07
N ASP A 320 2.18 18.83 -7.03
CA ASP A 320 0.78 18.43 -6.84
C ASP A 320 0.30 17.49 -7.96
N ALA A 321 0.71 17.74 -9.20
CA ALA A 321 0.36 16.88 -10.33
C ALA A 321 1.06 15.51 -10.23
N VAL A 322 2.34 15.47 -9.86
CA VAL A 322 3.12 14.23 -9.67
C VAL A 322 2.55 13.39 -8.52
N GLU A 323 2.28 14.00 -7.37
CA GLU A 323 1.74 13.30 -6.19
C GLU A 323 0.32 12.78 -6.42
N ARG A 324 -0.51 13.51 -7.15
CA ARG A 324 -1.82 13.03 -7.57
C ARG A 324 -1.70 11.74 -8.38
N LEU A 325 -0.86 11.72 -9.42
CA LEU A 325 -0.66 10.53 -10.26
C LEU A 325 -0.09 9.34 -9.47
N ARG A 326 0.86 9.58 -8.57
CA ARG A 326 1.40 8.54 -7.68
C ARG A 326 0.35 7.95 -6.75
N SER A 327 -0.48 8.82 -6.19
CA SER A 327 -1.57 8.41 -5.29
C SER A 327 -2.64 7.60 -6.04
N GLU A 328 -3.03 8.02 -7.24
CA GLU A 328 -3.96 7.32 -8.12
C GLU A 328 -3.40 5.94 -8.53
N ALA A 329 -2.11 5.86 -8.89
CA ALA A 329 -1.44 4.61 -9.25
C ALA A 329 -1.34 3.66 -8.04
N ALA A 330 -1.02 4.17 -6.86
CA ALA A 330 -0.96 3.38 -5.62
C ALA A 330 -2.34 2.84 -5.22
N LEU A 331 -3.39 3.66 -5.34
CA LEU A 331 -4.78 3.25 -5.09
C LEU A 331 -5.19 2.15 -6.06
N ARG A 332 -5.00 2.35 -7.38
CA ARG A 332 -5.31 1.35 -8.40
C ARG A 332 -4.60 0.03 -8.14
N LYS A 333 -3.30 0.06 -7.82
CA LYS A 333 -2.53 -1.14 -7.49
C LYS A 333 -3.05 -1.84 -6.23
N SER A 334 -3.53 -1.09 -5.26
CA SER A 334 -4.15 -1.64 -4.04
C SER A 334 -5.50 -2.29 -4.34
N GLU A 335 -6.34 -1.65 -5.16
CA GLU A 335 -7.62 -2.17 -5.62
C GLU A 335 -7.45 -3.45 -6.45
N GLU A 336 -6.51 -3.46 -7.41
CA GLU A 336 -6.18 -4.65 -8.21
C GLU A 336 -5.71 -5.81 -7.33
N ARG A 337 -4.86 -5.54 -6.32
CA ARG A 337 -4.42 -6.58 -5.37
C ARG A 337 -5.58 -7.14 -4.55
N LEU A 338 -6.46 -6.27 -4.08
CA LEU A 338 -7.64 -6.69 -3.32
C LEU A 338 -8.57 -7.53 -4.20
N GLN A 339 -8.82 -7.08 -5.43
CA GLN A 339 -9.65 -7.80 -6.39
C GLN A 339 -9.07 -9.16 -6.74
N LEU A 340 -7.78 -9.26 -7.03
CA LEU A 340 -7.09 -10.53 -7.28
C LEU A 340 -7.16 -11.48 -6.07
N ALA A 341 -7.02 -10.95 -4.85
CA ALA A 341 -7.14 -11.75 -3.63
C ALA A 341 -8.57 -12.31 -3.44
N LEU A 342 -9.59 -11.52 -3.75
CA LEU A 342 -10.99 -11.94 -3.71
C LEU A 342 -11.31 -12.94 -4.85
N GLU A 343 -10.80 -12.73 -6.05
CA GLU A 343 -11.00 -13.62 -7.21
C GLU A 343 -10.29 -14.96 -7.04
N ALA A 344 -9.06 -14.97 -6.51
CA ALA A 344 -8.31 -16.19 -6.21
C ALA A 344 -8.97 -17.06 -5.12
N SER A 345 -9.82 -16.46 -4.29
CA SER A 345 -10.59 -17.15 -3.26
C SER A 345 -11.97 -17.51 -3.82
N SER A 346 -12.13 -18.72 -4.36
CA SER A 346 -13.46 -19.25 -4.76
C SER A 346 -14.46 -19.37 -3.60
N VAL A 347 -14.05 -19.02 -2.40
CA VAL A 347 -14.73 -19.34 -1.12
C VAL A 347 -15.27 -18.09 -0.42
N VAL A 348 -14.85 -16.86 -0.86
CA VAL A 348 -15.21 -15.61 -0.20
C VAL A 348 -16.27 -14.87 -1.00
N GLY A 349 -17.39 -14.59 -0.38
CA GLY A 349 -18.41 -13.68 -0.85
C GLY A 349 -18.39 -12.36 -0.06
N THR A 350 -18.78 -11.27 -0.69
CA THR A 350 -18.80 -9.94 -0.09
C THR A 350 -20.21 -9.36 -0.04
N TRP A 351 -20.53 -8.59 1.00
CA TRP A 351 -21.75 -7.83 1.09
C TRP A 351 -21.51 -6.43 1.62
N ASP A 352 -22.44 -5.55 1.30
CA ASP A 352 -22.50 -4.18 1.79
C ASP A 352 -23.95 -3.82 2.05
N TRP A 353 -24.34 -3.73 3.32
CA TRP A 353 -25.68 -3.38 3.72
C TRP A 353 -25.82 -1.90 4.01
N ASP A 354 -26.58 -1.20 3.17
CA ASP A 354 -27.08 0.13 3.48
C ASP A 354 -28.27 -0.01 4.46
N ILE A 355 -28.02 0.35 5.71
CA ILE A 355 -29.01 0.17 6.79
C ILE A 355 -30.18 1.13 6.63
N GLN A 356 -29.96 2.32 6.08
CA GLN A 356 -31.01 3.34 5.96
C GLN A 356 -32.05 2.97 4.91
N SER A 357 -31.61 2.40 3.79
CA SER A 357 -32.51 1.93 2.72
C SER A 357 -32.93 0.47 2.91
N ASP A 358 -32.37 -0.25 3.88
CA ASP A 358 -32.51 -1.70 4.10
C ASP A 358 -32.14 -2.54 2.86
N LEU A 359 -31.12 -2.11 2.09
CA LEU A 359 -30.64 -2.79 0.90
C LEU A 359 -29.23 -3.36 1.11
N VAL A 360 -29.07 -4.66 0.84
CA VAL A 360 -27.79 -5.35 0.86
C VAL A 360 -27.36 -5.54 -0.59
N TYR A 361 -26.24 -4.94 -0.95
CA TYR A 361 -25.54 -5.17 -2.21
C TYR A 361 -24.52 -6.29 -1.99
N ALA A 362 -24.59 -7.33 -2.78
CA ALA A 362 -23.75 -8.50 -2.58
C ALA A 362 -23.25 -9.06 -3.89
N ASP A 363 -22.05 -9.66 -3.86
CA ASP A 363 -21.52 -10.36 -5.01
C ASP A 363 -22.24 -11.70 -5.26
N GLU A 364 -21.98 -12.28 -6.44
CA GLU A 364 -22.56 -13.56 -6.87
C GLU A 364 -22.30 -14.68 -5.83
N ARG A 365 -21.12 -14.72 -5.26
CA ARG A 365 -20.71 -15.78 -4.31
C ARG A 365 -21.50 -15.68 -3.01
N PHE A 366 -21.62 -14.47 -2.46
CA PHE A 366 -22.44 -14.26 -1.27
C PHE A 366 -23.90 -14.60 -1.53
N ALA A 367 -24.45 -14.18 -2.67
CA ALA A 367 -25.82 -14.48 -3.04
C ALA A 367 -26.07 -15.99 -3.11
N ILE A 368 -25.18 -16.76 -3.74
CA ILE A 368 -25.28 -18.22 -3.84
C ILE A 368 -25.25 -18.88 -2.45
N LEU A 369 -24.38 -18.43 -1.55
CA LEU A 369 -24.28 -19.00 -0.20
C LEU A 369 -25.60 -18.90 0.58
N TYR A 370 -26.39 -17.86 0.33
CA TYR A 370 -27.66 -17.63 1.02
C TYR A 370 -28.91 -17.97 0.18
N GLY A 371 -28.72 -18.56 -1.00
CA GLY A 371 -29.83 -18.94 -1.87
C GLY A 371 -30.59 -17.78 -2.50
N VAL A 372 -29.98 -16.59 -2.55
CA VAL A 372 -30.52 -15.39 -3.18
C VAL A 372 -30.10 -15.33 -4.63
N ASP A 373 -30.94 -14.78 -5.50
CA ASP A 373 -30.60 -14.57 -6.91
C ASP A 373 -29.46 -13.55 -7.04
N PRO A 374 -28.38 -13.85 -7.78
CA PRO A 374 -27.22 -12.98 -7.91
C PRO A 374 -27.52 -11.59 -8.51
N GLU A 375 -28.39 -11.51 -9.53
CA GLU A 375 -28.73 -10.23 -10.14
C GLU A 375 -29.55 -9.36 -9.18
N PHE A 376 -30.48 -10.00 -8.45
CA PHE A 376 -31.25 -9.33 -7.40
C PHE A 376 -30.35 -8.84 -6.25
N ALA A 377 -29.39 -9.65 -5.82
CA ALA A 377 -28.43 -9.29 -4.78
C ALA A 377 -27.51 -8.14 -5.24
N ALA A 378 -27.05 -8.14 -6.47
CA ALA A 378 -26.21 -7.08 -7.03
C ALA A 378 -26.98 -5.75 -7.19
N ALA A 379 -28.26 -5.80 -7.49
CA ALA A 379 -29.15 -4.61 -7.58
C ALA A 379 -29.56 -4.05 -6.22
N GLY A 380 -29.34 -4.79 -5.14
CA GLY A 380 -29.75 -4.44 -3.78
C GLY A 380 -31.01 -5.19 -3.33
N ALA A 381 -30.82 -6.19 -2.48
CA ALA A 381 -31.90 -7.00 -1.90
C ALA A 381 -32.13 -6.66 -0.42
N PRO A 382 -33.39 -6.71 0.09
CA PRO A 382 -33.64 -6.51 1.52
C PRO A 382 -32.86 -7.50 2.39
N ILE A 383 -32.38 -7.07 3.56
CA ILE A 383 -31.61 -7.94 4.49
C ILE A 383 -32.38 -9.23 4.84
N ALA A 384 -33.70 -9.17 4.88
CA ALA A 384 -34.55 -10.32 5.15
C ALA A 384 -34.35 -11.47 4.14
N SER A 385 -33.99 -11.18 2.88
CA SER A 385 -33.74 -12.18 1.86
C SER A 385 -32.55 -13.07 2.24
N PHE A 386 -31.48 -12.47 2.75
CA PHE A 386 -30.28 -13.18 3.20
C PHE A 386 -30.49 -13.89 4.54
N VAL A 387 -31.16 -13.24 5.47
CA VAL A 387 -31.47 -13.84 6.78
C VAL A 387 -32.34 -15.10 6.61
N ASN A 388 -33.22 -15.13 5.62
CA ASN A 388 -34.01 -16.33 5.31
C ASN A 388 -33.17 -17.49 4.79
N GLY A 389 -32.03 -17.23 4.15
CA GLY A 389 -31.04 -18.22 3.74
C GLY A 389 -30.22 -18.81 4.90
N ILE A 390 -30.32 -18.27 6.12
CA ILE A 390 -29.69 -18.87 7.30
C ILE A 390 -30.49 -20.09 7.73
N TYR A 391 -29.79 -21.19 8.07
CA TYR A 391 -30.41 -22.41 8.57
C TYR A 391 -31.34 -22.12 9.78
N PRO A 392 -32.54 -22.72 9.85
CA PRO A 392 -33.57 -22.34 10.84
C PRO A 392 -33.09 -22.28 12.28
N ASP A 393 -32.30 -23.27 12.72
CA ASP A 393 -31.82 -23.33 14.12
C ASP A 393 -30.80 -22.24 14.44
N ASP A 394 -30.05 -21.75 13.45
CA ASP A 394 -29.01 -20.73 13.64
C ASP A 394 -29.60 -19.30 13.51
N ARG A 395 -30.76 -19.16 12.87
CA ARG A 395 -31.34 -17.88 12.44
C ARG A 395 -31.52 -16.87 13.57
N ASN A 396 -32.12 -17.30 14.69
CA ASN A 396 -32.40 -16.39 15.81
C ASN A 396 -31.10 -15.88 16.46
N ARG A 397 -30.17 -16.80 16.71
CA ARG A 397 -28.84 -16.46 17.26
C ARG A 397 -28.10 -15.44 16.40
N ILE A 398 -28.11 -15.64 15.07
CA ILE A 398 -27.39 -14.75 14.16
C ILE A 398 -28.10 -13.39 14.01
N LYS A 399 -29.44 -13.35 14.01
CA LYS A 399 -30.20 -12.10 14.04
C LYS A 399 -29.82 -11.23 15.25
N GLU A 400 -29.76 -11.83 16.44
CA GLU A 400 -29.38 -11.14 17.67
C GLU A 400 -27.96 -10.58 17.59
N GLN A 401 -27.01 -11.36 17.03
CA GLN A 401 -25.62 -10.91 16.84
C GLN A 401 -25.51 -9.77 15.82
N ILE A 402 -26.25 -9.83 14.72
CA ILE A 402 -26.33 -8.75 13.74
C ILE A 402 -26.88 -7.47 14.39
N GLN A 403 -27.98 -7.60 15.11
CA GLN A 403 -28.60 -6.47 15.80
C GLN A 403 -27.64 -5.84 16.82
N GLN A 404 -26.98 -6.64 17.63
CA GLN A 404 -25.98 -6.18 18.58
C GLN A 404 -24.82 -5.44 17.86
N ALA A 405 -24.32 -5.98 16.73
CA ALA A 405 -23.25 -5.35 15.95
C ALA A 405 -23.72 -4.00 15.35
N VAL A 406 -24.98 -3.91 14.91
CA VAL A 406 -25.56 -2.66 14.40
C VAL A 406 -25.70 -1.62 15.52
N GLU A 407 -26.17 -2.01 16.69
CA GLU A 407 -26.39 -1.09 17.82
C GLU A 407 -25.09 -0.59 18.46
N THR A 408 -24.10 -1.48 18.60
CA THR A 408 -22.86 -1.18 19.35
C THR A 408 -21.68 -0.77 18.48
N GLY A 409 -21.71 -1.05 17.17
CA GLY A 409 -20.56 -0.92 16.27
C GLY A 409 -19.47 -1.97 16.49
N ALA A 410 -19.72 -2.98 17.34
CA ALA A 410 -18.82 -4.10 17.53
C ALA A 410 -18.71 -4.95 16.24
N PRO A 411 -17.55 -5.55 15.94
CA PRO A 411 -17.44 -6.42 14.79
C PRO A 411 -18.31 -7.67 14.94
N LEU A 412 -19.08 -8.02 13.90
CA LEU A 412 -19.70 -9.32 13.75
C LEU A 412 -18.63 -10.33 13.34
N ALA A 413 -18.54 -11.48 14.02
CA ALA A 413 -17.75 -12.63 13.62
C ALA A 413 -18.46 -13.91 14.07
N ALA A 414 -19.01 -14.66 13.13
CA ALA A 414 -19.86 -15.81 13.45
C ALA A 414 -19.73 -16.95 12.44
N GLU A 415 -19.74 -18.18 12.96
CA GLU A 415 -19.89 -19.40 12.17
C GLU A 415 -21.33 -19.89 12.28
N TYR A 416 -21.95 -20.19 11.15
CA TYR A 416 -23.32 -20.70 11.09
C TYR A 416 -23.59 -21.41 9.76
N ARG A 417 -24.72 -22.08 9.70
CA ARG A 417 -25.16 -22.80 8.51
C ARG A 417 -26.07 -21.91 7.66
N THR A 418 -25.89 -22.01 6.35
CA THR A 418 -26.80 -21.43 5.36
C THR A 418 -27.42 -22.55 4.51
N VAL A 419 -28.52 -22.23 3.85
CA VAL A 419 -29.23 -23.15 2.95
C VAL A 419 -29.33 -22.47 1.59
N ASP A 420 -28.75 -23.07 0.56
CA ASP A 420 -28.83 -22.56 -0.80
C ASP A 420 -30.23 -22.86 -1.44
N LYS A 421 -30.48 -22.34 -2.63
CA LYS A 421 -31.74 -22.50 -3.35
C LYS A 421 -32.08 -23.95 -3.69
N TYR A 422 -31.14 -24.90 -3.61
CA TYR A 422 -31.33 -26.31 -3.82
C TYR A 422 -31.51 -27.10 -2.52
N GLY A 423 -31.52 -26.44 -1.37
CA GLY A 423 -31.62 -27.09 -0.06
C GLY A 423 -30.29 -27.62 0.48
N GLN A 424 -29.15 -27.30 -0.16
CA GLN A 424 -27.84 -27.74 0.29
C GLN A 424 -27.41 -26.90 1.47
N ILE A 425 -26.99 -27.57 2.53
CA ILE A 425 -26.48 -26.91 3.75
C ILE A 425 -24.97 -26.63 3.57
N ARG A 426 -24.57 -25.39 3.83
CA ARG A 426 -23.18 -24.96 3.84
C ARG A 426 -22.84 -24.31 5.18
N TRP A 427 -21.61 -24.49 5.62
CA TRP A 427 -21.08 -23.73 6.75
C TRP A 427 -20.43 -22.46 6.24
N VAL A 428 -20.78 -21.34 6.83
CA VAL A 428 -20.18 -20.05 6.52
C VAL A 428 -19.56 -19.43 7.77
N PHE A 429 -18.46 -18.75 7.59
CA PHE A 429 -17.90 -17.80 8.55
C PHE A 429 -18.15 -16.41 8.02
N ALA A 430 -18.97 -15.61 8.69
CA ALA A 430 -19.30 -14.26 8.30
C ALA A 430 -18.63 -13.26 9.25
N GLN A 431 -18.00 -12.24 8.68
CA GLN A 431 -17.36 -11.15 9.41
C GLN A 431 -17.72 -9.82 8.77
N GLY A 432 -18.14 -8.85 9.59
CA GLY A 432 -18.49 -7.51 9.14
C GLY A 432 -18.43 -6.50 10.27
N ARG A 433 -18.52 -5.22 9.92
CA ARG A 433 -18.54 -4.13 10.90
C ARG A 433 -19.51 -3.04 10.49
N CYS A 434 -20.33 -2.59 11.46
CA CYS A 434 -21.23 -1.47 11.26
C CYS A 434 -20.50 -0.13 11.38
N TYR A 435 -20.74 0.77 10.43
CA TYR A 435 -20.28 2.16 10.45
C TYR A 435 -21.43 3.08 10.84
N HIS A 436 -21.14 4.04 11.70
CA HIS A 436 -22.09 5.01 12.20
C HIS A 436 -21.75 6.42 11.72
N ALA A 437 -22.75 7.21 11.37
CA ALA A 437 -22.63 8.64 11.10
C ALA A 437 -23.56 9.39 12.04
N ALA A 438 -23.05 10.40 12.76
CA ALA A 438 -23.81 11.14 13.77
C ALA A 438 -24.52 10.25 14.81
N GLY A 439 -23.91 9.12 15.19
CA GLY A 439 -24.45 8.16 16.16
C GLY A 439 -25.54 7.23 15.62
N GLN A 440 -25.87 7.30 14.34
CA GLN A 440 -26.82 6.40 13.68
C GLN A 440 -26.08 5.38 12.79
N PRO A 441 -26.49 4.10 12.77
CA PRO A 441 -25.93 3.11 11.89
C PRO A 441 -26.30 3.44 10.44
N VAL A 442 -25.30 3.44 9.55
CA VAL A 442 -25.50 3.79 8.13
C VAL A 442 -25.12 2.67 7.18
N ARG A 443 -24.06 1.94 7.46
CA ARG A 443 -23.51 0.96 6.52
C ARG A 443 -22.87 -0.22 7.25
N PHE A 444 -23.07 -1.44 6.72
CA PHE A 444 -22.52 -2.66 7.30
C PHE A 444 -21.90 -3.56 6.23
N PRO A 445 -20.66 -3.26 5.79
CA PRO A 445 -19.92 -4.14 4.88
C PRO A 445 -19.36 -5.36 5.61
N GLY A 446 -19.15 -6.44 4.85
CA GLY A 446 -18.54 -7.64 5.38
C GLY A 446 -18.19 -8.68 4.32
N ILE A 447 -17.67 -9.80 4.80
CA ILE A 447 -17.32 -10.98 4.00
C ILE A 447 -17.93 -12.25 4.61
N ALA A 448 -18.33 -13.19 3.75
CA ALA A 448 -18.68 -14.54 4.15
C ALA A 448 -17.77 -15.55 3.43
N VAL A 449 -17.23 -16.48 4.19
CA VAL A 449 -16.32 -17.50 3.72
C VAL A 449 -17.02 -18.86 3.84
N ASP A 450 -17.09 -19.64 2.75
CA ASP A 450 -17.53 -21.02 2.82
C ASP A 450 -16.47 -21.88 3.53
N ILE A 451 -16.83 -22.38 4.72
CA ILE A 451 -15.96 -23.21 5.56
C ILE A 451 -16.45 -24.67 5.63
N THR A 452 -17.28 -25.08 4.68
CA THR A 452 -17.91 -26.41 4.66
C THR A 452 -16.87 -27.52 4.64
N GLU A 453 -15.87 -27.43 3.78
CA GLU A 453 -14.80 -28.43 3.70
C GLU A 453 -13.94 -28.45 4.97
N ARG A 454 -13.69 -27.31 5.58
CA ARG A 454 -13.01 -27.24 6.89
C ARG A 454 -13.81 -27.98 7.98
N LYS A 455 -15.12 -27.73 8.05
CA LYS A 455 -15.99 -28.40 9.03
C LYS A 455 -16.07 -29.89 8.82
N LYS A 456 -16.18 -30.36 7.58
CA LYS A 456 -16.15 -31.80 7.25
C LYS A 456 -14.83 -32.45 7.67
N ALA A 457 -13.71 -31.79 7.42
CA ALA A 457 -12.40 -32.30 7.83
C ALA A 457 -12.26 -32.32 9.37
N GLU A 458 -12.83 -31.36 10.07
CA GLU A 458 -12.85 -31.29 11.53
C GLU A 458 -13.68 -32.44 12.14
N GLU A 459 -14.89 -32.64 11.62
CA GLU A 459 -15.78 -33.77 12.00
C GLU A 459 -15.10 -35.13 11.71
N HIS A 460 -14.53 -35.27 10.52
CA HIS A 460 -13.82 -36.52 10.17
C HIS A 460 -12.65 -36.78 11.11
N ARG A 461 -11.88 -35.77 11.47
CA ARG A 461 -10.79 -35.88 12.43
C ARG A 461 -11.28 -36.30 13.81
N GLU A 462 -12.39 -35.75 14.28
CA GLU A 462 -12.99 -36.14 15.56
C GLU A 462 -13.44 -37.60 15.56
N LEU A 463 -14.05 -38.06 14.46
CA LEU A 463 -14.43 -39.46 14.30
C LEU A 463 -13.20 -40.39 14.37
N LEU A 464 -12.11 -40.04 13.67
CA LEU A 464 -10.87 -40.81 13.71
C LEU A 464 -10.24 -40.84 15.12
N ILE A 465 -10.24 -39.71 15.82
CA ILE A 465 -9.74 -39.64 17.21
C ILE A 465 -10.58 -40.53 18.13
N ASN A 466 -11.90 -40.52 18.00
CA ASN A 466 -12.78 -41.34 18.82
C ASN A 466 -12.56 -42.85 18.53
N GLU A 467 -12.41 -43.22 17.25
CA GLU A 467 -12.08 -44.58 16.88
C GLU A 467 -10.73 -45.04 17.42
N LEU A 468 -9.69 -44.19 17.31
CA LEU A 468 -8.37 -44.43 17.87
C LEU A 468 -8.44 -44.64 19.39
N ASN A 469 -9.14 -43.75 20.10
CA ASN A 469 -9.32 -43.87 21.55
C ASN A 469 -10.00 -45.18 21.95
N HIS A 470 -10.99 -45.62 21.17
CA HIS A 470 -11.65 -46.90 21.41
C HIS A 470 -10.68 -48.08 21.20
N ARG A 471 -9.86 -48.04 20.16
CA ARG A 471 -8.83 -49.06 19.89
C ARG A 471 -7.78 -49.13 20.99
N VAL A 472 -7.27 -47.95 21.45
CA VAL A 472 -6.30 -47.88 22.55
C VAL A 472 -6.88 -48.50 23.83
N LYS A 473 -8.14 -48.22 24.18
CA LYS A 473 -8.80 -48.82 25.35
C LYS A 473 -8.90 -50.37 25.22
N ASN A 474 -9.20 -50.86 24.04
CA ASN A 474 -9.29 -52.32 23.80
C ASN A 474 -7.91 -53.01 23.95
N THR A 475 -6.87 -52.42 23.39
CA THR A 475 -5.51 -52.91 23.49
C THR A 475 -5.03 -52.90 24.95
N LEU A 476 -5.29 -51.85 25.71
CA LEU A 476 -4.97 -51.75 27.13
C LEU A 476 -5.73 -52.82 27.96
N ALA A 477 -6.99 -53.11 27.67
CA ALA A 477 -7.75 -54.13 28.33
C ALA A 477 -7.17 -55.52 28.05
N THR A 478 -6.70 -55.83 26.83
CA THR A 478 -5.99 -57.05 26.47
C THR A 478 -4.65 -57.17 27.25
N VAL A 479 -3.84 -56.12 27.29
CA VAL A 479 -2.59 -56.07 28.09
C VAL A 479 -2.88 -56.34 29.56
N GLN A 480 -3.90 -55.71 30.13
CA GLN A 480 -4.30 -55.90 31.51
C GLN A 480 -4.73 -57.33 31.81
N SER A 481 -5.48 -57.98 30.88
CA SER A 481 -5.90 -59.37 30.97
C SER A 481 -4.68 -60.33 30.96
N ILE A 482 -3.75 -60.14 30.00
CA ILE A 482 -2.49 -60.91 29.91
C ILE A 482 -1.68 -60.75 31.20
N ALA A 483 -1.52 -59.52 31.71
CA ALA A 483 -0.77 -59.26 32.93
C ALA A 483 -1.38 -59.99 34.13
N SER A 484 -2.69 -59.79 34.34
CA SER A 484 -3.38 -60.37 35.49
C SER A 484 -3.37 -61.92 35.44
N GLN A 485 -3.54 -62.50 34.28
CA GLN A 485 -3.51 -63.95 34.11
C GLN A 485 -2.10 -64.55 34.28
N THR A 486 -1.08 -63.83 33.74
CA THR A 486 0.31 -64.31 33.85
C THR A 486 0.76 -64.30 35.31
N LEU A 487 0.48 -63.21 36.06
CA LEU A 487 0.84 -63.09 37.47
C LEU A 487 0.13 -64.08 38.34
N ARG A 488 -1.11 -64.45 38.09
CA ARG A 488 -1.89 -65.44 38.85
C ARG A 488 -1.42 -66.89 38.69
N ASN A 489 -0.76 -67.20 37.57
CA ASN A 489 -0.48 -68.59 37.20
C ASN A 489 1.05 -68.92 37.22
N ALA A 490 1.91 -67.98 37.54
CA ALA A 490 3.34 -68.21 37.61
C ALA A 490 3.77 -68.73 39.05
N ASP A 491 4.60 -69.70 39.09
CA ASP A 491 5.09 -70.27 40.33
C ASP A 491 6.22 -69.45 40.95
N THR A 492 6.92 -68.66 40.17
CA THR A 492 8.00 -67.75 40.62
C THR A 492 7.92 -66.40 39.94
N THR A 493 8.44 -65.34 40.52
CA THR A 493 8.52 -64.02 40.00
C THR A 493 9.29 -63.98 38.67
N GLU A 494 10.38 -64.74 38.56
CA GLU A 494 11.17 -64.78 37.30
C GLU A 494 10.42 -65.49 36.17
N ALA A 495 9.68 -66.58 36.47
CA ALA A 495 8.80 -67.20 35.50
C ALA A 495 7.65 -66.29 35.03
N ALA A 496 7.10 -65.49 35.96
CA ALA A 496 6.09 -64.52 35.67
C ALA A 496 6.63 -63.42 34.72
N ARG A 497 7.84 -62.89 35.00
CA ARG A 497 8.50 -61.84 34.17
C ARG A 497 8.77 -62.37 32.75
N SER A 498 9.43 -63.53 32.64
CA SER A 498 9.75 -64.14 31.32
C SER A 498 8.50 -64.43 30.47
N ALA A 499 7.43 -64.93 31.09
CA ALA A 499 6.18 -65.21 30.42
C ALA A 499 5.47 -63.92 30.00
N MET A 500 5.52 -62.87 30.84
CA MET A 500 4.94 -61.56 30.52
C MET A 500 5.63 -60.92 29.32
N GLU A 501 6.95 -60.87 29.30
CA GLU A 501 7.77 -60.32 28.23
C GLU A 501 7.48 -61.03 26.91
N ALA A 502 7.45 -62.38 26.90
CA ALA A 502 7.17 -63.14 25.72
C ALA A 502 5.77 -62.86 25.15
N ARG A 503 4.75 -62.73 26.01
CA ARG A 503 3.36 -62.45 25.62
C ARG A 503 3.15 -61.02 25.10
N LEU A 504 3.75 -60.05 25.73
CA LEU A 504 3.69 -58.66 25.28
C LEU A 504 4.38 -58.48 23.94
N LEU A 505 5.52 -59.20 23.73
CA LEU A 505 6.19 -59.15 22.42
C LEU A 505 5.36 -59.77 21.32
N ALA A 506 4.63 -60.92 21.62
CA ALA A 506 3.69 -61.49 20.69
C ALA A 506 2.53 -60.56 20.34
N LEU A 507 1.96 -59.93 21.37
CA LEU A 507 0.91 -58.91 21.17
C LEU A 507 1.39 -57.78 20.31
N SER A 508 2.60 -57.26 20.53
CA SER A 508 3.19 -56.18 19.72
C SER A 508 3.34 -56.60 18.26
N ARG A 509 3.88 -57.78 17.97
CA ARG A 509 4.06 -58.27 16.60
C ARG A 509 2.72 -58.42 15.86
N ALA A 510 1.72 -59.00 16.50
CA ALA A 510 0.40 -59.15 15.94
C ALA A 510 -0.28 -57.78 15.70
N HIS A 511 0.00 -56.81 16.58
CA HIS A 511 -0.51 -55.43 16.41
C HIS A 511 0.19 -54.70 15.26
N ASP A 512 1.52 -54.89 15.10
CA ASP A 512 2.27 -54.28 13.98
C ASP A 512 1.79 -54.82 12.63
N GLU A 513 1.47 -56.13 12.54
CA GLU A 513 0.91 -56.72 11.35
C GLU A 513 -0.46 -56.12 11.01
N LEU A 514 -1.36 -56.03 11.99
CA LEU A 514 -2.66 -55.43 11.84
C LEU A 514 -2.59 -53.95 11.44
N THR A 515 -1.56 -53.23 11.92
CA THR A 515 -1.33 -51.83 11.58
C THR A 515 -0.89 -51.70 10.11
N ARG A 516 -0.03 -52.56 9.61
CA ARG A 516 0.36 -52.62 8.19
C ARG A 516 -0.81 -52.86 7.26
N GLU A 517 -1.75 -53.68 7.67
CA GLU A 517 -2.97 -54.00 6.93
C GLU A 517 -4.17 -53.07 7.22
N ASN A 518 -3.89 -51.86 7.77
CA ASN A 518 -4.91 -50.86 8.12
C ASN A 518 -6.05 -51.39 8.99
N TRP A 519 -5.80 -52.44 9.80
CA TRP A 519 -6.80 -53.11 10.64
C TRP A 519 -7.99 -53.73 9.87
N GLU A 520 -7.87 -53.95 8.56
CA GLU A 520 -8.89 -54.66 7.79
C GLU A 520 -8.82 -56.17 7.98
N GLY A 521 -7.84 -56.66 8.69
CA GLY A 521 -7.58 -58.07 8.94
C GLY A 521 -6.13 -58.44 8.62
N ALA A 522 -5.75 -59.70 8.89
CA ALA A 522 -4.42 -60.21 8.57
C ALA A 522 -4.55 -61.60 7.85
N GLY A 523 -3.58 -61.91 7.00
CA GLY A 523 -3.47 -63.24 6.41
C GLY A 523 -3.06 -64.28 7.46
N LEU A 524 -3.70 -65.46 7.46
CA LEU A 524 -3.38 -66.51 8.40
C LEU A 524 -1.94 -67.00 8.21
N ILE A 525 -1.46 -67.10 6.98
CA ILE A 525 -0.07 -67.50 6.69
C ILE A 525 0.93 -66.50 7.27
N GLU A 526 0.66 -65.20 7.16
CA GLU A 526 1.56 -64.15 7.66
C GLU A 526 1.52 -64.08 9.20
N SER A 527 0.31 -64.11 9.79
CA SER A 527 0.10 -64.16 11.22
C SER A 527 0.81 -65.34 11.88
N GLU A 528 0.78 -66.48 11.24
CA GLU A 528 1.45 -67.70 11.68
C GLU A 528 2.98 -67.59 11.53
N ARG A 529 3.46 -67.05 10.39
CA ARG A 529 4.89 -66.82 10.14
C ARG A 529 5.50 -65.90 11.22
N GLU A 530 4.82 -64.84 11.56
CA GLU A 530 5.27 -63.89 12.61
C GLU A 530 5.24 -64.55 14.01
N ALA A 531 4.18 -65.29 14.34
CA ALA A 531 4.09 -65.96 15.64
C ALA A 531 5.19 -67.04 15.83
N MET A 532 5.56 -67.75 14.75
CA MET A 532 6.54 -68.82 14.76
C MET A 532 7.99 -68.38 14.51
N ALA A 533 8.23 -67.11 14.12
CA ALA A 533 9.55 -66.55 13.77
C ALA A 533 10.64 -66.85 14.82
N PRO A 534 10.41 -66.72 16.16
CA PRO A 534 11.43 -67.00 17.18
C PRO A 534 11.89 -68.45 17.22
N TYR A 535 11.10 -69.35 16.69
CA TYR A 535 11.33 -70.78 16.79
C TYR A 535 11.88 -71.41 15.52
N ARG A 536 11.95 -70.72 14.41
CA ARG A 536 12.39 -71.18 13.09
C ARG A 536 13.90 -71.27 12.91
N HIS A 537 14.69 -70.33 13.43
CA HIS A 537 16.12 -70.16 13.11
C HIS A 537 17.01 -71.41 13.35
N GLU A 538 16.65 -72.29 14.29
CA GLU A 538 17.45 -73.51 14.59
C GLU A 538 16.70 -74.79 14.25
N ARG A 539 15.43 -74.71 13.77
CA ARG A 539 14.51 -75.87 13.72
C ARG A 539 13.67 -75.91 12.46
N GLU A 540 14.12 -75.27 11.37
CA GLU A 540 13.37 -75.02 10.14
C GLU A 540 12.80 -76.32 9.47
N ASN A 541 13.52 -77.41 9.62
CA ASN A 541 13.12 -78.70 9.08
C ASN A 541 12.14 -79.50 9.97
N ARG A 542 11.73 -78.95 11.12
CA ARG A 542 10.86 -79.64 12.09
C ARG A 542 9.54 -78.94 12.35
N LEU A 543 9.33 -77.83 11.69
CA LEU A 543 8.09 -77.05 11.72
C LEU A 543 7.44 -77.08 10.36
N HIS A 544 6.37 -77.81 10.21
CA HIS A 544 5.63 -77.98 8.96
C HIS A 544 4.33 -77.20 9.04
N MET A 545 4.07 -76.38 8.03
CA MET A 545 2.92 -75.50 7.97
C MET A 545 2.27 -75.62 6.59
N GLU A 546 0.99 -75.89 6.57
CA GLU A 546 0.29 -76.09 5.31
C GLU A 546 -1.20 -75.72 5.40
N GLY A 547 -1.66 -74.97 4.41
CA GLY A 547 -3.06 -74.58 4.27
C GLY A 547 -3.27 -73.43 3.26
N PRO A 548 -4.50 -73.20 2.87
CA PRO A 548 -4.82 -72.09 1.98
C PRO A 548 -4.63 -70.73 2.68
N ASP A 549 -4.41 -69.69 1.88
CA ASP A 549 -4.43 -68.35 2.42
C ASP A 549 -5.85 -67.98 2.86
N VAL A 550 -5.98 -67.46 4.08
CA VAL A 550 -7.24 -67.10 4.73
C VAL A 550 -7.11 -65.79 5.43
N ARG A 551 -7.96 -64.83 5.08
CA ARG A 551 -7.99 -63.54 5.78
C ARG A 551 -8.77 -63.67 7.08
N LEU A 552 -8.15 -63.26 8.17
CA LEU A 552 -8.71 -63.28 9.50
C LEU A 552 -9.15 -61.89 9.92
N SER A 553 -10.20 -61.77 10.70
CA SER A 553 -10.50 -60.51 11.39
C SER A 553 -9.40 -60.13 12.36
N PRO A 554 -9.22 -58.86 12.68
CA PRO A 554 -8.16 -58.42 13.60
C PRO A 554 -8.15 -59.17 14.95
N ARG A 555 -9.33 -59.44 15.48
CA ARG A 555 -9.54 -60.19 16.73
C ARG A 555 -9.10 -61.65 16.61
N MET A 556 -9.46 -62.32 15.49
CA MET A 556 -9.06 -63.67 15.22
C MET A 556 -7.57 -63.83 14.99
N ALA A 557 -6.96 -62.90 14.22
CA ALA A 557 -5.54 -62.92 13.93
C ALA A 557 -4.71 -62.83 15.25
N LEU A 558 -5.10 -61.89 16.12
CA LEU A 558 -4.47 -61.73 17.44
C LEU A 558 -4.62 -63.01 18.33
N ALA A 559 -5.82 -63.55 18.38
CA ALA A 559 -6.09 -64.72 19.20
C ALA A 559 -5.34 -65.97 18.70
N ILE A 560 -5.29 -66.19 17.39
CA ILE A 560 -4.55 -67.32 16.78
C ILE A 560 -3.04 -67.14 16.96
N ALA A 561 -2.49 -65.94 16.74
CA ALA A 561 -1.06 -65.64 16.93
C ALA A 561 -0.62 -65.93 18.37
N MET A 562 -1.41 -65.52 19.36
CA MET A 562 -1.13 -65.79 20.79
C MET A 562 -1.24 -67.29 21.10
N ALA A 563 -2.22 -67.98 20.55
CA ALA A 563 -2.37 -69.45 20.78
C ALA A 563 -1.23 -70.24 20.17
N LEU A 564 -0.82 -69.95 18.94
CA LEU A 564 0.31 -70.56 18.26
C LEU A 564 1.62 -70.35 19.03
N GLN A 565 1.83 -69.12 19.55
CA GLN A 565 2.99 -68.82 20.35
C GLN A 565 3.03 -69.60 21.70
N GLU A 566 1.91 -69.74 22.37
CA GLU A 566 1.81 -70.54 23.59
C GLU A 566 2.08 -72.04 23.30
N LEU A 567 1.49 -72.55 22.21
CA LEU A 567 1.74 -73.92 21.77
C LEU A 567 3.22 -74.17 21.41
N ALA A 568 3.83 -73.22 20.66
CA ALA A 568 5.25 -73.31 20.30
C ALA A 568 6.17 -73.26 21.53
N THR A 569 5.87 -72.32 22.47
CA THR A 569 6.62 -72.24 23.74
C THR A 569 6.52 -73.56 24.51
N ASN A 570 5.37 -74.18 24.59
CA ASN A 570 5.16 -75.47 25.27
C ASN A 570 5.88 -76.61 24.55
N ALA A 571 5.81 -76.66 23.20
CA ALA A 571 6.51 -77.61 22.39
C ALA A 571 8.05 -77.61 22.63
N VAL A 572 8.61 -76.38 22.75
CA VAL A 572 10.06 -76.18 23.04
C VAL A 572 10.39 -76.56 24.47
N LYS A 573 9.55 -76.24 25.44
CA LYS A 573 9.84 -76.46 26.86
C LYS A 573 9.56 -77.91 27.29
N TYR A 574 8.48 -78.47 26.81
CA TYR A 574 7.96 -79.77 27.34
C TYR A 574 7.56 -80.77 26.26
N GLY A 575 7.30 -80.27 24.99
CA GLY A 575 6.76 -81.07 23.92
C GLY A 575 7.77 -81.54 22.88
N ALA A 576 7.30 -81.69 21.60
CA ALA A 576 8.08 -82.25 20.54
C ALA A 576 9.41 -81.56 20.23
N LEU A 577 9.41 -80.23 20.35
CA LEU A 577 10.63 -79.46 20.08
C LEU A 577 11.67 -79.46 21.21
N SER A 578 11.40 -80.11 22.31
CA SER A 578 12.34 -80.18 23.44
C SER A 578 13.48 -81.24 23.21
N ASN A 579 13.34 -82.15 22.22
CA ASN A 579 14.33 -83.09 21.80
C ASN A 579 14.79 -82.89 20.36
N ALA A 580 15.73 -83.66 19.85
CA ALA A 580 16.31 -83.53 18.52
C ALA A 580 15.41 -84.07 17.36
N ASN A 581 14.47 -85.01 17.65
CA ASN A 581 13.73 -85.74 16.66
C ASN A 581 12.26 -85.37 16.58
N GLY A 582 11.76 -84.51 17.45
CA GLY A 582 10.35 -84.14 17.50
C GLY A 582 9.98 -83.10 16.44
N GLU A 583 8.81 -83.23 15.94
CA GLU A 583 8.24 -82.40 14.85
C GLU A 583 6.91 -81.79 15.27
N VAL A 584 6.62 -80.61 14.72
CA VAL A 584 5.36 -79.89 14.87
C VAL A 584 4.76 -79.65 13.47
N ARG A 585 3.49 -80.01 13.30
CA ARG A 585 2.73 -79.73 12.10
C ARG A 585 1.55 -78.84 12.45
N VAL A 586 1.41 -77.69 11.72
CA VAL A 586 0.25 -76.82 11.75
C VAL A 586 -0.43 -76.92 10.38
N ALA A 587 -1.63 -77.49 10.34
CA ALA A 587 -2.38 -77.66 9.10
C ALA A 587 -3.75 -76.99 9.25
N TRP A 588 -4.21 -76.31 8.20
CA TRP A 588 -5.56 -75.73 8.21
C TRP A 588 -6.24 -75.89 6.88
N SER A 589 -7.57 -75.82 6.91
CA SER A 589 -8.44 -75.91 5.77
C SER A 589 -9.71 -75.04 5.97
N VAL A 590 -10.33 -74.59 4.89
CA VAL A 590 -11.60 -73.87 4.94
C VAL A 590 -12.70 -74.76 4.34
N LYS A 591 -13.68 -75.14 5.15
CA LYS A 591 -14.82 -75.90 4.71
C LYS A 591 -15.94 -74.93 4.28
N ARG A 592 -16.50 -75.19 3.06
CA ARG A 592 -17.58 -74.39 2.44
C ARG A 592 -18.93 -75.10 2.45
N LYS A 593 -19.31 -75.81 3.47
CA LYS A 593 -20.67 -76.35 3.61
C LYS A 593 -21.46 -75.43 4.56
N GLY A 594 -22.24 -74.48 3.97
CA GLY A 594 -22.92 -73.44 4.75
C GLY A 594 -22.03 -72.24 5.01
N GLU A 595 -21.94 -71.83 6.26
CA GLU A 595 -21.00 -70.83 6.75
C GLU A 595 -19.54 -71.27 6.55
N LYS A 596 -18.67 -70.38 6.00
CA LYS A 596 -17.24 -70.69 5.86
C LYS A 596 -16.62 -70.88 7.23
N ARG A 597 -15.95 -72.02 7.43
CA ARG A 597 -15.30 -72.33 8.72
C ARG A 597 -13.85 -72.69 8.51
N LEU A 598 -12.97 -72.08 9.32
CA LEU A 598 -11.57 -72.42 9.45
C LEU A 598 -11.44 -73.60 10.39
N HIS A 599 -10.81 -74.67 9.91
CA HIS A 599 -10.42 -75.81 10.71
C HIS A 599 -8.89 -75.84 10.77
N LEU A 600 -8.28 -75.50 11.93
CA LEU A 600 -6.86 -75.45 12.15
C LEU A 600 -6.48 -76.56 13.13
N THR A 601 -5.40 -77.31 12.84
CA THR A 601 -4.90 -78.36 13.66
C THR A 601 -3.38 -78.14 13.92
N TRP A 602 -3.02 -78.08 15.17
CA TRP A 602 -1.66 -78.23 15.66
C TRP A 602 -1.42 -79.67 16.11
N SER A 603 -0.34 -80.30 15.68
CA SER A 603 -0.01 -81.65 16.09
C SER A 603 1.48 -81.79 16.34
N GLU A 604 1.82 -82.47 17.45
CA GLU A 604 3.18 -82.79 17.87
C GLU A 604 3.44 -84.30 17.73
N THR A 605 4.63 -84.64 17.18
CA THR A 605 5.04 -86.05 17.00
C THR A 605 6.51 -86.23 17.38
N ASN A 606 6.91 -87.47 17.66
CA ASN A 606 8.31 -87.84 18.00
C ASN A 606 8.90 -87.07 19.21
N GLY A 607 8.05 -86.49 20.05
CA GLY A 607 8.39 -85.79 21.26
C GLY A 607 8.53 -86.75 22.46
N PRO A 608 8.79 -86.22 23.66
CA PRO A 608 8.67 -86.93 24.89
C PRO A 608 7.27 -87.48 25.11
N ARG A 609 7.12 -88.61 25.85
CA ARG A 609 5.78 -89.13 26.16
C ARG A 609 4.99 -88.13 26.97
N VAL A 610 3.78 -87.80 26.46
CA VAL A 610 2.89 -86.81 27.04
C VAL A 610 2.00 -87.43 28.10
N GLU A 611 1.99 -86.89 29.31
CA GLU A 611 1.01 -87.20 30.34
C GLU A 611 0.06 -86.06 30.54
N PRO A 612 -1.26 -86.26 30.73
CA PRO A 612 -2.21 -85.19 31.05
C PRO A 612 -1.78 -84.36 32.23
N PRO A 613 -1.71 -83.07 32.17
CA PRO A 613 -1.25 -82.17 33.21
C PRO A 613 -2.15 -82.29 34.46
N LYS A 614 -1.55 -82.44 35.66
CA LYS A 614 -2.29 -82.51 36.95
C LYS A 614 -3.00 -81.19 37.27
N ARG A 615 -2.55 -80.06 36.70
CA ARG A 615 -3.19 -78.74 36.76
C ARG A 615 -3.24 -78.09 35.39
N ARG A 616 -4.40 -77.55 34.96
CA ARG A 616 -4.51 -76.81 33.73
C ARG A 616 -3.83 -75.47 33.88
N GLY A 617 -2.75 -75.27 33.15
CA GLY A 617 -1.95 -74.05 33.12
C GLY A 617 -2.63 -72.91 32.37
N PHE A 618 -1.95 -71.79 32.22
CA PHE A 618 -2.43 -70.62 31.45
C PHE A 618 -2.66 -70.95 29.99
N GLY A 619 -1.71 -71.56 29.29
CA GLY A 619 -1.79 -71.86 27.85
C GLY A 619 -3.02 -72.72 27.51
N THR A 620 -3.33 -73.79 28.33
CA THR A 620 -4.50 -74.60 28.15
C THR A 620 -5.81 -73.78 28.27
N ARG A 621 -5.88 -72.89 29.26
CA ARG A 621 -7.06 -71.99 29.47
C ARG A 621 -7.18 -70.94 28.40
N LEU A 622 -6.05 -70.39 27.93
CA LEU A 622 -6.02 -69.43 26.82
C LEU A 622 -6.62 -70.09 25.57
N ILE A 623 -6.19 -71.29 25.23
CA ILE A 623 -6.62 -71.99 24.03
C ILE A 623 -8.07 -72.49 24.18
N GLU A 624 -8.42 -73.17 25.25
CA GLU A 624 -9.76 -73.78 25.36
C GLU A 624 -10.88 -72.77 25.65
N ARG A 625 -10.59 -71.61 26.29
CA ARG A 625 -11.62 -70.60 26.63
C ARG A 625 -11.45 -69.31 25.90
N SER A 626 -10.27 -68.63 25.99
CA SER A 626 -10.12 -67.32 25.38
C SER A 626 -10.11 -67.41 23.84
N LEU A 627 -9.35 -68.36 23.29
CA LEU A 627 -9.31 -68.53 21.84
C LEU A 627 -10.68 -68.92 21.27
N ALA A 628 -11.40 -69.89 21.88
CA ALA A 628 -12.72 -70.26 21.44
C ALA A 628 -13.72 -69.10 21.50
N GLN A 629 -13.65 -68.26 22.54
CA GLN A 629 -14.51 -67.07 22.67
C GLN A 629 -14.15 -65.98 21.66
N ASP A 630 -12.86 -65.72 21.44
CA ASP A 630 -12.38 -64.68 20.52
C ASP A 630 -12.60 -65.06 19.05
N LEU A 631 -12.60 -66.37 18.75
CA LEU A 631 -12.89 -66.90 17.42
C LEU A 631 -14.40 -67.14 17.19
N ASN A 632 -15.23 -67.00 18.21
CA ASN A 632 -16.63 -67.42 18.18
C ASN A 632 -16.76 -68.87 17.64
N GLY A 633 -15.89 -69.76 18.12
CA GLY A 633 -15.73 -71.12 17.67
C GLY A 633 -15.40 -72.08 18.79
N GLU A 634 -14.88 -73.24 18.43
CA GLU A 634 -14.44 -74.27 19.37
C GLU A 634 -12.93 -74.50 19.29
N ALA A 635 -12.32 -74.68 20.43
CA ALA A 635 -10.88 -75.00 20.52
C ALA A 635 -10.68 -76.13 21.57
N GLN A 636 -9.99 -77.18 21.20
CA GLN A 636 -9.80 -78.34 22.02
C GLN A 636 -8.32 -78.79 22.00
N ILE A 637 -7.76 -79.08 23.22
CA ILE A 637 -6.45 -79.65 23.34
C ILE A 637 -6.59 -81.10 23.81
N THR A 638 -5.95 -82.02 23.08
CA THR A 638 -5.88 -83.44 23.44
C THR A 638 -4.44 -83.79 23.78
N PHE A 639 -4.21 -84.37 25.01
CA PHE A 639 -2.94 -84.87 25.49
C PHE A 639 -2.84 -86.32 25.18
N ALA A 640 -2.39 -86.69 23.95
CA ALA A 640 -2.17 -88.05 23.55
C ALA A 640 -0.75 -88.52 23.97
N PRO A 641 -0.51 -89.79 24.33
CA PRO A 641 0.80 -90.30 24.70
C PRO A 641 1.89 -90.04 23.65
N ALA A 642 1.52 -89.92 22.36
CA ALA A 642 2.40 -89.69 21.22
C ALA A 642 2.68 -88.19 20.94
N GLY A 643 1.95 -87.23 21.57
CA GLY A 643 2.09 -85.80 21.32
C GLY A 643 0.82 -85.07 21.63
N ILE A 644 0.91 -83.75 21.68
CA ILE A 644 -0.25 -82.80 21.83
C ILE A 644 -0.92 -82.60 20.50
N ILE A 645 -2.24 -82.63 20.49
CA ILE A 645 -3.06 -82.22 19.37
C ILE A 645 -3.98 -81.07 19.83
N CYS A 646 -3.92 -79.94 19.15
CA CYS A 646 -4.87 -78.84 19.35
C CYS A 646 -5.67 -78.62 18.08
N THR A 647 -6.97 -78.61 18.19
CA THR A 647 -7.90 -78.31 17.06
C THR A 647 -8.66 -77.05 17.35
N VAL A 648 -8.84 -76.23 16.28
CA VAL A 648 -9.64 -75.01 16.30
C VAL A 648 -10.64 -75.10 15.16
N ASP A 649 -11.92 -74.87 15.42
CA ASP A 649 -12.96 -74.76 14.44
C ASP A 649 -13.74 -73.44 14.64
N ALA A 650 -13.65 -72.52 13.68
CA ALA A 650 -14.19 -71.18 13.83
C ALA A 650 -14.77 -70.62 12.54
N PRO A 651 -15.86 -69.84 12.59
CA PRO A 651 -16.38 -69.18 11.41
C PRO A 651 -15.37 -68.13 10.87
N VAL A 652 -15.20 -68.05 9.55
CA VAL A 652 -14.40 -67.04 8.86
C VAL A 652 -15.20 -66.34 7.82
N THR A 653 -15.03 -65.04 7.70
CA THR A 653 -15.77 -64.19 6.76
C THR A 653 -15.28 -64.33 5.32
#